data_65572d7429534d62a7bdafc1942948d3
#
_entry.id   65572d7429534d62a7bdafc1942948d3
#
_cell.length_a   1.000
_cell.length_b   1.000
_cell.length_c   1.000
_cell.angle_alpha   90.00
_cell.angle_beta   90.00
_cell.angle_gamma   90.00
#
_symmetry.space_group_name_H-M   'P 1'
#
loop_
_entity.id
_entity.type
_entity.pdbx_description
1 polymer ?
#
loop_
_entity_poly.entity_id
_entity_poly.type
_entity_poly.pdbx_seq_one_letter_code
_entity_poly.pdbx_strand_id
1 'polypeptide(L)'
;MMKRIAFSLMMAAVAAVAQNLIRNPSFEELSKDDGLPKEWRVLNPKKIANSHTVVKDTVRDEKTAVKLENANPETKNAQVIWIQNISQVKLAEYKPGDQLEISVFAYAIGQKAVGRIYLESMKAGKCHIAETALTPGKWTLIKRQFTLADVEYTSPYVCIQLVGNGNVIFDSAYLGPASKNPWAQLYFVDGNYVFNGGAEETLEGGNWSIINRTKNGAKAFRDDKRTKTGSYSFRLESAEKPDNMIAWRYNFPTEFYDTINPATEMAVIYDANNQSNPGTKFRCYTEFTRQGKYIGTCVSRETTVYAGWGQQIFRFKMPGERPTGGYLILQLMTEGYVNFDNVKVVKADTLPKSEAVLSANDYCRFLDQPKNSNFIMPNVPSELTLECFVPDSKLHVELAIIDGDTVGKWDFDNLPIRKTATVKITLPKLAPDAYELKYTSGKLEDYDWFRVSEKDNMRVKFNENDILLVDGKPFFPIGICTPSRDLDSMRVYGKSGINVINCICSGNDQMSEYFLPALARYGLMSMEWNNWGWNQNTPEDDIRDTYIKKSKFLKSQDRVICFLTDEVMWGNVKIDSIRKFYRLMFKYCPDYPAWLNHAPRLTGSPDMPNQSFDNGRRFARAANLTGADIYPIPEGHGHNNLKNRTMSCVGEYTDMCRELTWDTKPVWMIIQAFGWSEEGGKLDAKNPRPTEKQLRFMIWNAVTHGARGIVWYGAGCKDVYSEWWRDFAKVNLELKELTDLMVQSPIEEIKGLPAGVRGIRGKGYAIYVNENKTEAIADGKALEPQGVLFVTDKPLTAAKPARFIKEEQTLGKQLDFEIKPFDVEGDWVAHPIHTNTPHVTVYSKQSFNLGEPKNIVLYISADDTAKLTINGKELDVKVNGHRRVTIMDITKYVKAGENTINVALTNMTGPTGMRYEIKADGKTACTTGNDTLFSKDGKTDWVKPHNIGKEYAKSWYSETEVLRIRLP
;
A
#
# COMPACT_ATOMS: atom_id res chain seq x y z
N MET A 1 -26.19 -1.71 9.75
CA MET A 1 -25.10 -2.69 9.73
C MET A 1 -24.02 -2.37 10.77
N MET A 2 -23.50 -1.16 10.86
CA MET A 2 -22.56 -0.73 11.92
C MET A 2 -23.01 -1.00 13.36
N LYS A 3 -24.30 -0.83 13.69
CA LYS A 3 -24.81 -1.20 15.03
C LYS A 3 -24.78 -2.70 15.33
N ARG A 4 -24.83 -3.57 14.30
CA ARG A 4 -24.72 -5.03 14.49
C ARG A 4 -23.27 -5.49 14.60
N ILE A 5 -22.33 -4.85 13.91
CA ILE A 5 -20.88 -5.16 14.01
C ILE A 5 -20.32 -4.64 15.34
N ALA A 6 -20.70 -3.45 15.78
CA ALA A 6 -20.33 -2.94 17.11
C ALA A 6 -20.95 -3.79 18.23
N PHE A 7 -22.17 -4.29 18.03
CA PHE A 7 -22.80 -5.19 18.98
C PHE A 7 -22.18 -6.59 18.97
N SER A 8 -21.73 -7.12 17.83
CA SER A 8 -21.00 -8.40 17.75
C SER A 8 -19.59 -8.29 18.31
N LEU A 9 -18.87 -7.19 18.11
CA LEU A 9 -17.57 -6.94 18.75
C LEU A 9 -17.71 -6.69 20.26
N MET A 10 -18.77 -5.98 20.67
CA MET A 10 -19.08 -5.78 22.07
C MET A 10 -19.54 -7.09 22.75
N MET A 11 -20.30 -7.95 22.02
CA MET A 11 -20.67 -9.29 22.50
C MET A 11 -19.49 -10.27 22.52
N ALA A 12 -18.51 -10.16 21.60
CA ALA A 12 -17.29 -10.95 21.63
C ALA A 12 -16.35 -10.50 22.78
N ALA A 13 -16.24 -9.20 23.04
CA ALA A 13 -15.53 -8.66 24.20
C ALA A 13 -16.24 -9.02 25.52
N VAL A 14 -17.57 -8.95 25.54
CA VAL A 14 -18.37 -9.38 26.72
C VAL A 14 -18.31 -10.89 26.91
N ALA A 15 -18.22 -11.71 25.85
CA ALA A 15 -18.04 -13.17 25.98
C ALA A 15 -16.62 -13.54 26.48
N ALA A 16 -15.58 -12.78 26.09
CA ALA A 16 -14.23 -12.97 26.62
C ALA A 16 -14.13 -12.58 28.10
N VAL A 17 -14.80 -11.49 28.50
CA VAL A 17 -14.90 -11.07 29.91
C VAL A 17 -15.72 -12.07 30.76
N ALA A 18 -16.70 -12.77 30.17
CA ALA A 18 -17.53 -13.77 30.88
C ALA A 18 -16.78 -15.07 31.21
N GLN A 19 -15.53 -15.28 30.78
CA GLN A 19 -14.73 -16.49 31.06
C GLN A 19 -13.54 -16.23 31.98
N ASN A 20 -13.18 -14.98 32.25
CA ASN A 20 -12.23 -14.61 33.28
C ASN A 20 -12.97 -14.47 34.60
N LEU A 21 -12.61 -15.29 35.59
CA LEU A 21 -13.20 -15.23 36.92
C LEU A 21 -12.75 -14.01 37.71
N ILE A 22 -11.67 -13.36 37.28
CA ILE A 22 -11.18 -12.10 37.86
C ILE A 22 -11.98 -10.94 37.24
N ARG A 23 -12.49 -10.05 38.09
CA ARG A 23 -13.16 -8.81 37.72
C ARG A 23 -12.15 -7.67 37.63
N ASN A 24 -12.34 -6.70 36.76
CA ASN A 24 -11.40 -5.59 36.50
C ASN A 24 -9.94 -6.10 36.42
N PRO A 25 -9.66 -7.02 35.49
CA PRO A 25 -8.41 -7.77 35.45
C PRO A 25 -7.21 -6.94 35.00
N SER A 26 -7.41 -5.86 34.24
CA SER A 26 -6.39 -4.88 33.81
C SER A 26 -6.39 -3.62 34.69
N PHE A 27 -7.10 -3.63 35.79
CA PHE A 27 -7.13 -2.56 36.80
C PHE A 27 -7.69 -1.20 36.33
N GLU A 28 -8.42 -1.16 35.23
CA GLU A 28 -8.88 0.07 34.58
C GLU A 28 -10.00 0.80 35.31
N GLU A 29 -10.86 0.09 36.00
CA GLU A 29 -11.93 0.67 36.78
C GLU A 29 -11.44 1.08 38.18
N LEU A 30 -11.27 2.40 38.38
CA LEU A 30 -10.87 2.93 39.67
C LEU A 30 -12.06 3.35 40.54
N SER A 31 -11.94 3.15 41.87
CA SER A 31 -12.86 3.67 42.86
C SER A 31 -12.75 5.20 42.94
N LYS A 32 -13.87 5.87 43.12
CA LYS A 32 -13.90 7.33 43.30
C LYS A 32 -13.45 7.77 44.69
N ASP A 33 -13.54 6.86 45.67
CA ASP A 33 -13.31 7.17 47.10
C ASP A 33 -11.83 7.14 47.44
N ASP A 34 -11.07 6.17 46.93
CA ASP A 34 -9.65 5.95 47.28
C ASP A 34 -8.70 5.88 46.07
N GLY A 35 -9.23 5.91 44.86
CA GLY A 35 -8.44 5.85 43.63
C GLY A 35 -7.84 4.47 43.35
N LEU A 36 -8.18 3.44 44.14
CA LEU A 36 -7.71 2.08 43.93
C LEU A 36 -8.58 1.31 42.93
N PRO A 37 -8.09 0.25 42.26
CA PRO A 37 -8.88 -0.53 41.35
C PRO A 37 -10.09 -1.17 42.02
N LYS A 38 -11.27 -0.96 41.45
CA LYS A 38 -12.49 -1.60 41.93
C LYS A 38 -12.33 -3.11 41.95
N GLU A 39 -12.99 -3.75 42.89
CA GLU A 39 -12.95 -5.19 43.16
C GLU A 39 -11.63 -5.71 43.72
N TRP A 40 -10.57 -4.92 43.76
CA TRP A 40 -9.28 -5.25 44.36
C TRP A 40 -9.09 -4.52 45.67
N ARG A 41 -8.40 -5.18 46.61
CA ARG A 41 -8.00 -4.59 47.85
C ARG A 41 -6.55 -4.96 48.21
N VAL A 42 -5.89 -4.14 48.98
CA VAL A 42 -4.52 -4.40 49.43
C VAL A 42 -4.50 -4.99 50.83
N LEU A 43 -3.77 -6.07 50.96
CA LEU A 43 -3.41 -6.63 52.27
C LEU A 43 -1.97 -6.19 52.60
N ASN A 44 -1.82 -5.36 53.59
CA ASN A 44 -0.54 -4.85 54.10
C ASN A 44 -0.47 -4.93 55.64
N PRO A 45 -0.33 -6.15 56.22
CA PRO A 45 -0.42 -6.36 57.65
C PRO A 45 0.70 -5.68 58.43
N LYS A 46 1.84 -5.41 57.81
CA LYS A 46 2.97 -4.72 58.46
C LYS A 46 2.97 -3.21 58.23
N LYS A 47 1.92 -2.65 57.62
CA LYS A 47 1.73 -1.21 57.36
C LYS A 47 2.95 -0.55 56.69
N ILE A 48 3.53 -1.21 55.68
CA ILE A 48 4.65 -0.69 54.91
C ILE A 48 4.16 0.54 54.17
N ALA A 49 4.80 1.70 54.39
CA ALA A 49 4.46 2.94 53.74
C ALA A 49 4.78 2.88 52.24
N ASN A 50 3.95 3.52 51.40
CA ASN A 50 4.08 3.59 49.94
C ASN A 50 4.23 2.23 49.23
N SER A 51 3.73 1.17 49.86
CA SER A 51 3.91 -0.21 49.40
C SER A 51 3.07 -0.58 48.16
N HIS A 52 2.11 0.24 47.77
CA HIS A 52 1.21 -0.01 46.64
C HIS A 52 0.71 1.29 46.03
N THR A 53 0.60 1.32 44.71
CA THR A 53 0.06 2.47 43.96
C THR A 53 -0.54 2.00 42.67
N VAL A 54 -1.39 2.85 42.06
CA VAL A 54 -1.83 2.73 40.68
C VAL A 54 -0.85 3.52 39.80
N VAL A 55 -0.38 2.94 38.71
CA VAL A 55 0.55 3.56 37.74
C VAL A 55 -0.11 3.71 36.40
N LYS A 56 0.33 4.73 35.64
CA LYS A 56 -0.21 5.08 34.29
C LYS A 56 0.87 5.25 33.23
N ASP A 57 2.13 5.27 33.64
CA ASP A 57 3.30 5.49 32.77
C ASP A 57 3.96 4.17 32.31
N THR A 58 3.74 3.10 33.07
CA THR A 58 4.25 1.76 32.75
C THR A 58 3.09 0.77 32.85
N VAL A 59 2.35 0.63 31.74
CA VAL A 59 1.18 -0.24 31.63
C VAL A 59 1.42 -1.28 30.57
N ARG A 60 0.79 -2.46 30.71
CA ARG A 60 0.84 -3.54 29.74
C ARG A 60 -0.38 -3.53 28.82
N ASP A 61 -1.52 -3.23 29.40
CA ASP A 61 -2.82 -3.25 28.74
C ASP A 61 -3.59 -1.98 29.13
N GLU A 62 -4.18 -1.30 28.17
CA GLU A 62 -4.96 -0.07 28.29
C GLU A 62 -4.21 1.11 28.98
N LYS A 63 -4.66 1.58 30.17
CA LYS A 63 -4.23 2.87 30.74
C LYS A 63 -3.68 2.80 32.15
N THR A 64 -3.99 1.74 32.88
CA THR A 64 -3.64 1.63 34.30
C THR A 64 -3.10 0.25 34.65
N ALA A 65 -2.14 0.22 35.55
CA ALA A 65 -1.59 -0.99 36.16
C ALA A 65 -1.39 -0.79 37.64
N VAL A 66 -1.08 -1.83 38.40
CA VAL A 66 -0.86 -1.75 39.86
C VAL A 66 0.58 -2.07 40.22
N LYS A 67 1.15 -1.29 41.15
CA LYS A 67 2.51 -1.45 41.62
C LYS A 67 2.52 -1.96 43.06
N LEU A 68 3.45 -2.86 43.37
CA LEU A 68 3.85 -3.24 44.70
C LEU A 68 5.33 -2.88 44.92
N GLU A 69 5.63 -2.29 46.04
CA GLU A 69 6.97 -1.86 46.41
C GLU A 69 7.34 -2.31 47.83
N ASN A 70 8.54 -2.86 47.99
CA ASN A 70 9.14 -3.17 49.28
C ASN A 70 10.65 -2.87 49.20
N ALA A 71 11.04 -1.70 49.68
CA ALA A 71 12.40 -1.22 49.67
C ALA A 71 13.24 -1.67 50.90
N ASN A 72 12.63 -2.21 51.91
CA ASN A 72 13.33 -2.54 53.19
C ASN A 72 13.87 -3.97 53.19
N PRO A 73 15.21 -4.18 53.20
CA PRO A 73 15.83 -5.49 53.22
C PRO A 73 15.50 -6.33 54.48
N GLU A 74 15.19 -5.70 55.60
CA GLU A 74 14.85 -6.39 56.85
C GLU A 74 13.44 -7.00 56.84
N THR A 75 12.62 -6.60 55.92
CA THR A 75 11.24 -7.10 55.77
C THR A 75 11.10 -8.23 54.73
N LYS A 76 12.08 -9.12 54.63
CA LYS A 76 12.08 -10.24 53.65
C LYS A 76 10.79 -11.06 53.63
N ASN A 77 10.06 -11.10 54.79
CA ASN A 77 8.78 -11.79 54.92
C ASN A 77 7.57 -10.84 54.93
N ALA A 78 7.76 -9.56 54.58
CA ALA A 78 6.63 -8.65 54.48
C ALA A 78 5.78 -9.03 53.27
N GLN A 79 4.50 -9.15 53.53
CA GLN A 79 3.52 -9.50 52.51
C GLN A 79 2.72 -8.25 52.18
N VAL A 80 2.96 -7.67 51.02
CA VAL A 80 2.05 -6.72 50.42
C VAL A 80 1.42 -7.40 49.22
N ILE A 81 0.11 -7.47 49.22
CA ILE A 81 -0.62 -8.34 48.28
C ILE A 81 -1.84 -7.58 47.78
N TRP A 82 -2.03 -7.56 46.47
CA TRP A 82 -3.32 -7.27 45.86
C TRP A 82 -4.18 -8.53 45.92
N ILE A 83 -5.40 -8.42 46.45
CA ILE A 83 -6.32 -9.55 46.57
C ILE A 83 -7.69 -9.22 46.01
N GLN A 84 -8.31 -10.22 45.39
CA GLN A 84 -9.67 -10.16 44.92
C GLN A 84 -10.44 -11.43 45.28
N ASN A 85 -11.63 -11.25 45.86
CA ASN A 85 -12.53 -12.38 46.10
C ASN A 85 -13.09 -12.92 44.76
N ILE A 86 -12.98 -14.21 44.56
CA ILE A 86 -13.54 -14.91 43.42
C ILE A 86 -14.93 -15.45 43.79
N SER A 87 -15.85 -15.37 42.84
CA SER A 87 -17.19 -15.93 43.05
C SER A 87 -17.10 -17.46 43.14
N GLN A 88 -17.41 -18.00 44.32
CA GLN A 88 -17.47 -19.44 44.57
C GLN A 88 -18.49 -20.12 43.62
N VAL A 89 -19.62 -19.48 43.31
CA VAL A 89 -20.63 -19.99 42.40
C VAL A 89 -20.06 -20.09 40.96
N LYS A 90 -19.35 -19.07 40.50
CA LYS A 90 -18.73 -19.11 39.17
C LYS A 90 -17.57 -20.10 39.10
N LEU A 91 -16.78 -20.26 40.14
CA LEU A 91 -15.73 -21.25 40.17
C LEU A 91 -16.33 -22.69 40.18
N ALA A 92 -17.48 -22.89 40.83
CA ALA A 92 -18.19 -24.15 40.86
C ALA A 92 -18.88 -24.53 39.53
N GLU A 93 -18.91 -23.62 38.53
CA GLU A 93 -19.34 -23.96 37.15
C GLU A 93 -18.32 -24.89 36.46
N TYR A 94 -17.08 -24.91 36.93
CA TYR A 94 -16.05 -25.82 36.44
C TYR A 94 -16.04 -27.13 37.24
N LYS A 95 -15.77 -28.24 36.58
CA LYS A 95 -15.79 -29.58 37.19
C LYS A 95 -14.39 -30.03 37.60
N PRO A 96 -14.25 -30.90 38.59
CA PRO A 96 -13.01 -31.61 38.81
C PRO A 96 -12.51 -32.25 37.51
N GLY A 97 -11.23 -32.05 37.18
CA GLY A 97 -10.61 -32.47 35.95
C GLY A 97 -10.50 -31.38 34.88
N ASP A 98 -11.23 -30.29 34.96
CA ASP A 98 -11.10 -29.17 34.03
C ASP A 98 -9.73 -28.49 34.11
N GLN A 99 -9.18 -28.11 32.96
CA GLN A 99 -7.89 -27.44 32.86
C GLN A 99 -8.06 -25.92 32.97
N LEU A 100 -7.63 -25.35 34.07
CA LEU A 100 -7.64 -23.92 34.31
C LEU A 100 -6.22 -23.34 34.28
N GLU A 101 -6.14 -22.03 34.07
CA GLU A 101 -4.91 -21.24 34.16
C GLU A 101 -5.12 -20.06 35.10
N ILE A 102 -4.11 -19.79 35.93
CA ILE A 102 -3.97 -18.55 36.69
C ILE A 102 -2.73 -17.84 36.16
N SER A 103 -2.83 -16.53 35.84
CA SER A 103 -1.72 -15.77 35.30
C SER A 103 -1.83 -14.26 35.55
N VAL A 104 -0.69 -13.54 35.48
CA VAL A 104 -0.58 -12.08 35.56
C VAL A 104 0.70 -11.65 34.88
N PHE A 105 0.70 -10.51 34.18
CA PHE A 105 1.93 -9.87 33.77
C PHE A 105 2.57 -9.08 34.89
N ALA A 106 3.90 -9.16 34.98
CA ALA A 106 4.71 -8.48 35.98
C ALA A 106 5.93 -7.80 35.35
N TYR A 107 6.25 -6.61 35.83
CA TYR A 107 7.37 -5.78 35.37
C TYR A 107 8.19 -5.30 36.55
N ALA A 108 9.45 -5.70 36.63
CA ALA A 108 10.35 -5.27 37.71
C ALA A 108 11.03 -3.94 37.36
N ILE A 109 11.04 -2.99 38.31
CA ILE A 109 11.69 -1.68 38.15
C ILE A 109 13.05 -1.69 38.83
N GLY A 110 14.10 -1.33 38.10
CA GLY A 110 15.44 -1.03 38.64
C GLY A 110 16.28 -2.23 39.10
N GLN A 111 15.70 -3.20 39.79
CA GLN A 111 16.41 -4.37 40.29
C GLN A 111 15.62 -5.67 40.09
N LYS A 112 16.32 -6.81 40.19
CA LYS A 112 15.66 -8.12 40.12
C LYS A 112 14.66 -8.26 41.27
N ALA A 113 13.49 -8.78 40.96
CA ALA A 113 12.41 -9.02 41.91
C ALA A 113 11.74 -10.36 41.61
N VAL A 114 10.92 -10.85 42.53
CA VAL A 114 10.13 -12.06 42.33
C VAL A 114 8.64 -11.70 42.39
N GLY A 115 7.94 -11.95 41.30
CA GLY A 115 6.49 -11.81 41.22
C GLY A 115 5.79 -13.15 41.45
N ARG A 116 4.61 -13.12 42.06
CA ARG A 116 3.79 -14.30 42.32
C ARG A 116 2.32 -14.01 42.11
N ILE A 117 1.58 -14.99 41.57
CA ILE A 117 0.13 -15.05 41.58
C ILE A 117 -0.32 -16.42 42.10
N TYR A 118 -1.39 -16.48 42.88
CA TYR A 118 -1.93 -17.74 43.39
C TYR A 118 -3.41 -17.63 43.75
N LEU A 119 -4.06 -18.81 43.83
CA LEU A 119 -5.39 -18.96 44.37
C LEU A 119 -5.26 -19.37 45.85
N GLU A 120 -6.06 -18.78 46.75
CA GLU A 120 -6.15 -19.17 48.16
C GLU A 120 -7.61 -19.36 48.53
N SER A 121 -7.88 -20.33 49.38
CA SER A 121 -9.21 -20.63 49.85
C SER A 121 -9.15 -21.07 51.30
N MET A 122 -10.20 -20.80 52.08
CA MET A 122 -10.22 -21.14 53.52
C MET A 122 -10.01 -22.64 53.79
N LYS A 123 -10.51 -23.53 52.93
CA LYS A 123 -10.32 -24.99 53.09
C LYS A 123 -9.10 -25.51 52.35
N ALA A 124 -8.85 -25.06 51.13
CA ALA A 124 -7.76 -25.56 50.32
C ALA A 124 -6.40 -24.88 50.63
N GLY A 125 -6.40 -23.76 51.39
CA GLY A 125 -5.22 -22.97 51.67
C GLY A 125 -4.67 -22.31 50.40
N LYS A 126 -3.37 -22.01 50.40
CA LYS A 126 -2.68 -21.52 49.22
C LYS A 126 -2.48 -22.65 48.22
N CYS A 127 -3.01 -22.47 47.02
CA CYS A 127 -2.90 -23.46 45.96
C CYS A 127 -2.63 -22.79 44.61
N HIS A 128 -2.25 -23.59 43.62
CA HIS A 128 -2.02 -23.14 42.24
C HIS A 128 -1.06 -21.96 42.14
N ILE A 129 0.05 -21.97 42.90
CA ILE A 129 1.05 -20.90 42.96
C ILE A 129 1.86 -20.86 41.66
N ALA A 130 1.89 -19.70 41.02
CA ALA A 130 2.83 -19.35 39.95
C ALA A 130 3.79 -18.27 40.48
N GLU A 131 5.08 -18.49 40.34
CA GLU A 131 6.13 -17.58 40.81
C GLU A 131 7.27 -17.52 39.77
N THR A 132 7.81 -16.32 39.54
CA THR A 132 8.88 -16.12 38.59
C THR A 132 9.82 -15.02 39.04
N ALA A 133 11.13 -15.26 38.89
CA ALA A 133 12.15 -14.24 39.04
C ALA A 133 12.10 -13.30 37.83
N LEU A 134 11.93 -12.02 38.06
CA LEU A 134 11.72 -11.00 37.03
C LEU A 134 13.05 -10.32 36.64
N THR A 135 13.27 -10.12 35.35
CA THR A 135 14.34 -9.28 34.86
C THR A 135 13.85 -7.83 34.86
N PRO A 136 14.62 -6.85 35.40
CA PRO A 136 14.24 -5.44 35.34
C PRO A 136 14.03 -4.95 33.91
N GLY A 137 13.04 -4.08 33.74
CA GLY A 137 12.74 -3.47 32.43
C GLY A 137 11.95 -4.37 31.49
N LYS A 138 11.46 -5.53 31.94
CA LYS A 138 10.79 -6.53 31.10
C LYS A 138 9.44 -6.96 31.66
N TRP A 139 8.37 -6.86 30.85
CA TRP A 139 7.11 -7.53 31.13
C TRP A 139 7.27 -9.04 31.02
N THR A 140 6.91 -9.77 32.08
CA THR A 140 7.02 -11.22 32.18
C THR A 140 5.68 -11.81 32.59
N LEU A 141 5.15 -12.77 31.80
CA LEU A 141 3.94 -13.50 32.17
C LEU A 141 4.26 -14.54 33.25
N ILE A 142 3.67 -14.37 34.40
CA ILE A 142 3.69 -15.35 35.51
C ILE A 142 2.44 -16.19 35.35
N LYS A 143 2.55 -17.48 35.06
CA LYS A 143 1.40 -18.35 34.83
C LYS A 143 1.57 -19.75 35.37
N ARG A 144 0.45 -20.39 35.69
CA ARG A 144 0.36 -21.81 36.00
C ARG A 144 -0.94 -22.38 35.45
N GLN A 145 -0.82 -23.41 34.66
CA GLN A 145 -1.94 -24.27 34.30
C GLN A 145 -2.08 -25.38 35.37
N PHE A 146 -3.31 -25.69 35.71
CA PHE A 146 -3.62 -26.70 36.71
C PHE A 146 -4.93 -27.41 36.36
N THR A 147 -5.00 -28.66 36.80
CA THR A 147 -6.24 -29.42 36.78
C THR A 147 -7.03 -29.08 38.02
N LEU A 148 -8.30 -28.68 37.87
CA LEU A 148 -9.16 -28.38 39.01
C LEU A 148 -9.34 -29.65 39.87
N ALA A 149 -8.96 -29.60 41.11
CA ALA A 149 -9.07 -30.72 42.05
C ALA A 149 -10.51 -30.88 42.56
N ASP A 150 -10.86 -32.11 42.99
CA ASP A 150 -12.12 -32.38 43.69
C ASP A 150 -12.04 -31.96 45.15
N VAL A 151 -11.94 -30.64 45.36
CA VAL A 151 -11.92 -30.01 46.70
C VAL A 151 -12.83 -28.80 46.70
N GLU A 152 -13.46 -28.57 47.83
CA GLU A 152 -14.33 -27.41 48.01
C GLU A 152 -13.48 -26.13 48.18
N TYR A 153 -13.59 -25.21 47.23
CA TYR A 153 -12.98 -23.88 47.32
C TYR A 153 -13.89 -22.91 48.07
N THR A 154 -13.82 -22.93 49.39
CA THR A 154 -14.64 -22.06 50.25
C THR A 154 -14.01 -20.67 50.29
N SER A 155 -14.80 -19.63 49.96
CA SER A 155 -14.35 -18.22 49.90
C SER A 155 -13.03 -18.04 49.19
N PRO A 156 -12.92 -18.44 47.90
CA PRO A 156 -11.69 -18.35 47.14
C PRO A 156 -11.33 -16.90 46.81
N TYR A 157 -10.04 -16.59 46.82
CA TYR A 157 -9.50 -15.31 46.40
C TYR A 157 -8.19 -15.46 45.64
N VAL A 158 -7.98 -14.58 44.64
CA VAL A 158 -6.72 -14.47 43.89
C VAL A 158 -5.82 -13.48 44.58
N CYS A 159 -4.56 -13.82 44.70
CA CYS A 159 -3.51 -13.02 45.28
C CYS A 159 -2.41 -12.72 44.29
N ILE A 160 -2.07 -11.43 44.12
CA ILE A 160 -0.89 -10.97 43.40
C ILE A 160 0.10 -10.38 44.39
N GLN A 161 1.32 -10.88 44.39
CA GLN A 161 2.29 -10.63 45.46
C GLN A 161 3.68 -10.32 44.88
N LEU A 162 4.33 -9.33 45.50
CA LEU A 162 5.79 -9.17 45.44
C LEU A 162 6.42 -10.03 46.55
N VAL A 163 7.32 -10.93 46.16
CA VAL A 163 8.04 -11.81 47.07
C VAL A 163 9.40 -11.22 47.40
N GLY A 164 9.62 -10.90 48.67
CA GLY A 164 10.85 -10.28 49.12
C GLY A 164 10.89 -8.77 48.85
N ASN A 165 12.08 -8.28 48.47
CA ASN A 165 12.31 -6.86 48.21
C ASN A 165 12.21 -6.56 46.71
N GLY A 166 11.84 -5.35 46.37
CA GLY A 166 11.79 -4.91 45.02
C GLY A 166 10.67 -3.93 44.70
N ASN A 167 10.48 -3.69 43.46
CA ASN A 167 9.46 -2.82 42.93
C ASN A 167 8.91 -3.46 41.66
N VAL A 168 7.64 -3.87 41.67
CA VAL A 168 7.02 -4.64 40.61
C VAL A 168 5.67 -4.05 40.25
N ILE A 169 5.45 -3.83 38.97
CA ILE A 169 4.16 -3.48 38.41
C ILE A 169 3.50 -4.76 37.90
N PHE A 170 2.19 -4.89 38.15
CA PHE A 170 1.36 -6.00 37.70
C PHE A 170 0.21 -5.50 36.86
N ASP A 171 -0.15 -6.28 35.84
CA ASP A 171 -1.22 -5.96 34.90
C ASP A 171 -1.82 -7.23 34.30
N SER A 172 -3.03 -7.14 33.72
CA SER A 172 -3.65 -8.20 32.93
C SER A 172 -3.74 -9.55 33.63
N ALA A 173 -4.44 -9.60 34.77
CA ALA A 173 -4.63 -10.81 35.57
C ALA A 173 -5.72 -11.73 35.00
N TYR A 174 -5.52 -13.05 35.09
CA TYR A 174 -6.45 -14.06 34.56
C TYR A 174 -6.62 -15.25 35.52
N LEU A 175 -7.86 -15.73 35.61
CA LEU A 175 -8.22 -17.04 36.15
C LEU A 175 -9.39 -17.60 35.34
N GLY A 176 -9.22 -18.74 34.73
CA GLY A 176 -10.25 -19.39 33.95
C GLY A 176 -9.71 -20.53 33.07
N PRO A 177 -10.48 -21.05 32.06
CA PRO A 177 -9.99 -22.12 31.19
C PRO A 177 -8.71 -21.72 30.47
N ALA A 178 -7.68 -22.56 30.50
CA ALA A 178 -6.40 -22.28 29.90
C ALA A 178 -6.50 -21.95 28.40
N SER A 179 -7.42 -22.58 27.67
CA SER A 179 -7.70 -22.33 26.25
C SER A 179 -8.40 -20.98 25.97
N LYS A 180 -8.83 -20.27 27.00
CA LYS A 180 -9.62 -19.04 26.90
C LYS A 180 -8.94 -17.83 27.54
N ASN A 181 -7.72 -17.99 28.04
CA ASN A 181 -6.97 -16.85 28.56
C ASN A 181 -6.63 -15.87 27.42
N PRO A 182 -7.19 -14.65 27.41
CA PRO A 182 -6.94 -13.69 26.33
C PRO A 182 -5.47 -13.25 26.30
N TRP A 183 -4.78 -13.28 27.45
CA TRP A 183 -3.38 -12.86 27.55
C TRP A 183 -2.38 -14.01 27.40
N ALA A 184 -2.75 -15.25 27.69
CA ALA A 184 -1.93 -16.41 27.34
C ALA A 184 -1.98 -16.64 25.81
N GLN A 185 -3.08 -16.26 25.16
CA GLN A 185 -3.20 -16.22 23.72
C GLN A 185 -2.39 -15.07 23.06
N LEU A 186 -1.87 -14.09 23.82
CA LEU A 186 -0.91 -13.12 23.28
C LEU A 186 0.40 -13.77 22.81
N TYR A 187 0.70 -14.97 23.26
CA TYR A 187 1.77 -15.79 22.68
C TYR A 187 1.32 -16.47 21.37
N PHE A 188 0.04 -16.79 21.20
CA PHE A 188 -0.50 -17.55 20.06
C PHE A 188 -1.89 -17.06 19.64
N VAL A 189 -2.10 -15.73 19.57
CA VAL A 189 -3.35 -15.16 19.06
C VAL A 189 -3.52 -15.62 17.61
N ASP A 190 -4.68 -16.18 17.29
CA ASP A 190 -4.99 -16.70 15.95
C ASP A 190 -4.00 -17.75 15.41
N GLY A 191 -3.39 -18.55 16.32
CA GLY A 191 -2.39 -19.55 15.91
C GLY A 191 -1.03 -18.96 15.54
N ASN A 192 -0.76 -17.68 15.84
CA ASN A 192 0.52 -17.03 15.61
C ASN A 192 1.56 -17.47 16.65
N TYR A 193 2.72 -17.92 16.18
CA TYR A 193 3.86 -18.34 17.01
C TYR A 193 4.94 -17.28 17.18
N VAL A 194 4.69 -16.04 16.80
CA VAL A 194 5.58 -14.91 17.00
C VAL A 194 4.98 -13.93 18.01
N PHE A 195 5.71 -13.70 19.08
CA PHE A 195 5.40 -12.65 20.04
C PHE A 195 6.04 -11.33 19.63
N ASN A 196 5.37 -10.20 19.91
CA ASN A 196 5.87 -8.87 19.59
C ASN A 196 6.28 -8.70 18.11
N GLY A 197 5.48 -9.28 17.19
CA GLY A 197 5.76 -9.17 15.75
C GLY A 197 5.60 -7.77 15.17
N GLY A 198 4.98 -6.85 15.90
CA GLY A 198 4.86 -5.43 15.60
C GLY A 198 5.91 -4.54 16.26
N ALA A 199 6.91 -5.12 16.94
CA ALA A 199 7.97 -4.37 17.63
C ALA A 199 7.48 -3.45 18.79
N GLU A 200 6.26 -3.62 19.28
CA GLU A 200 5.64 -2.72 20.27
C GLU A 200 6.32 -2.78 21.65
N GLU A 201 6.85 -3.94 22.02
CA GLU A 201 7.59 -4.11 23.27
C GLU A 201 9.10 -3.94 23.06
N THR A 202 9.80 -3.61 24.15
CA THR A 202 11.27 -3.51 24.12
C THR A 202 11.92 -4.85 23.76
N LEU A 203 13.12 -4.82 23.16
CA LEU A 203 13.82 -6.02 22.68
C LEU A 203 14.08 -7.05 23.78
N GLU A 204 14.27 -6.59 25.02
CA GLU A 204 14.56 -7.42 26.19
C GLU A 204 13.35 -8.27 26.61
N GLY A 205 12.16 -7.97 26.08
CA GLY A 205 10.87 -8.62 26.39
C GLY A 205 10.44 -9.73 25.46
N GLY A 206 10.88 -9.78 24.20
CA GLY A 206 10.12 -10.43 23.17
C GLY A 206 10.83 -11.47 22.29
N ASN A 207 11.73 -12.31 22.80
CA ASN A 207 12.46 -13.31 21.99
C ASN A 207 13.17 -12.76 20.74
N TRP A 208 13.11 -11.45 20.49
CA TRP A 208 13.77 -10.75 19.41
C TRP A 208 15.18 -10.32 19.81
N SER A 209 16.10 -10.41 18.87
CA SER A 209 17.48 -9.95 19.02
C SER A 209 18.03 -9.42 17.71
N ILE A 210 19.05 -8.60 17.79
CA ILE A 210 19.76 -8.07 16.62
C ILE A 210 20.99 -8.94 16.35
N ILE A 211 21.17 -9.33 15.09
CA ILE A 211 22.43 -9.82 14.56
C ILE A 211 23.03 -8.69 13.71
N ASN A 212 24.13 -8.12 14.16
CA ASN A 212 24.90 -7.18 13.36
C ASN A 212 26.37 -7.61 13.38
N ARG A 213 26.82 -8.19 12.30
CA ARG A 213 28.20 -8.62 12.08
C ARG A 213 28.93 -7.72 11.07
N THR A 214 28.27 -6.64 10.65
CA THR A 214 28.85 -5.71 9.67
C THR A 214 29.89 -4.82 10.31
N LYS A 215 30.85 -4.36 9.48
CA LYS A 215 31.86 -3.36 9.85
C LYS A 215 31.62 -2.01 9.18
N ASN A 216 30.65 -1.94 8.26
CA ASN A 216 30.34 -0.76 7.45
C ASN A 216 29.27 0.16 8.04
N GLY A 217 29.00 0.06 9.34
CA GLY A 217 28.10 0.98 10.03
C GLY A 217 26.60 0.72 9.85
N ALA A 218 26.23 -0.45 9.33
CA ALA A 218 24.81 -0.84 9.22
C ALA A 218 24.14 -0.87 10.61
N LYS A 219 22.84 -0.51 10.68
CA LYS A 219 22.08 -0.36 11.93
C LYS A 219 20.82 -1.19 11.91
N ALA A 220 20.45 -1.68 13.09
CA ALA A 220 19.19 -2.33 13.38
C ALA A 220 18.57 -1.71 14.64
N PHE A 221 17.33 -1.27 14.57
CA PHE A 221 16.65 -0.62 15.70
C PHE A 221 15.15 -0.67 15.53
N ARG A 222 14.42 -0.41 16.63
CA ARG A 222 12.97 -0.16 16.59
C ARG A 222 12.74 1.25 16.05
N ASP A 223 11.92 1.36 15.01
CA ASP A 223 11.61 2.63 14.35
C ASP A 223 10.20 3.07 14.73
N ASP A 224 10.07 4.23 15.33
CA ASP A 224 8.82 4.88 15.71
C ASP A 224 8.26 5.82 14.63
N LYS A 225 8.98 5.98 13.53
CA LYS A 225 8.62 6.90 12.44
C LYS A 225 7.90 6.21 11.29
N ARG A 226 8.12 4.91 11.10
CA ARG A 226 7.53 4.13 10.01
C ARG A 226 6.94 2.84 10.55
N THR A 227 5.64 2.88 10.81
CA THR A 227 4.88 1.74 11.33
C THR A 227 3.75 1.41 10.38
N LYS A 228 3.39 0.14 10.28
CA LYS A 228 2.17 -0.32 9.59
C LYS A 228 1.01 -0.32 10.55
N THR A 229 1.27 -0.78 11.77
CA THR A 229 0.33 -0.80 12.90
C THR A 229 1.07 -0.40 14.16
N GLY A 230 0.35 0.03 15.20
CA GLY A 230 0.96 0.38 16.48
C GLY A 230 1.90 1.59 16.39
N SER A 231 2.89 1.59 17.26
CA SER A 231 3.83 2.70 17.48
C SER A 231 5.26 2.41 16.99
N TYR A 232 5.59 1.15 16.68
CA TYR A 232 6.95 0.74 16.35
C TYR A 232 6.97 -0.27 15.19
N SER A 233 8.12 -0.39 14.54
CA SER A 233 8.45 -1.43 13.58
C SER A 233 9.92 -1.85 13.70
N PHE A 234 10.30 -2.99 13.14
CA PHE A 234 11.68 -3.46 13.08
C PHE A 234 12.40 -2.86 11.88
N ARG A 235 13.39 -2.00 12.09
CA ARG A 235 14.16 -1.39 11.00
C ARG A 235 15.57 -1.97 10.88
N LEU A 236 15.97 -2.20 9.63
CA LEU A 236 17.35 -2.44 9.19
C LEU A 236 17.74 -1.37 8.19
N GLU A 237 18.95 -0.81 8.32
CA GLU A 237 19.48 0.17 7.36
C GLU A 237 20.97 0.05 7.17
N SER A 238 21.45 0.33 5.95
CA SER A 238 22.85 0.40 5.61
C SER A 238 23.05 1.37 4.45
N ALA A 239 24.02 2.29 4.58
CA ALA A 239 24.36 3.24 3.52
C ALA A 239 25.02 2.56 2.30
N GLU A 240 25.66 1.42 2.52
CA GLU A 240 26.32 0.60 1.51
C GLU A 240 25.82 -0.83 1.63
N LYS A 241 26.06 -1.65 0.61
CA LYS A 241 25.76 -3.09 0.71
C LYS A 241 26.41 -3.67 1.97
N PRO A 242 25.65 -4.34 2.85
CA PRO A 242 26.21 -4.93 4.06
C PRO A 242 27.35 -5.89 3.72
N ASP A 243 28.52 -5.68 4.32
CA ASP A 243 29.69 -6.53 4.16
C ASP A 243 29.57 -7.86 4.90
N ASN A 244 28.63 -7.95 5.82
CA ASN A 244 28.26 -9.14 6.57
C ASN A 244 26.78 -9.07 7.00
N MET A 245 26.34 -10.03 7.79
CA MET A 245 24.96 -10.17 8.20
C MET A 245 24.49 -9.02 9.10
N ILE A 246 23.41 -8.38 8.71
CA ILE A 246 22.57 -7.53 9.58
C ILE A 246 21.12 -8.03 9.49
N ALA A 247 20.53 -8.33 10.64
CA ALA A 247 19.22 -8.97 10.68
C ALA A 247 18.53 -8.79 12.04
N TRP A 248 17.23 -8.90 12.03
CA TRP A 248 16.40 -9.22 13.19
C TRP A 248 16.26 -10.72 13.32
N ARG A 249 16.48 -11.26 14.54
CA ARG A 249 16.32 -12.67 14.86
C ARG A 249 15.25 -12.86 15.94
N TYR A 250 14.27 -13.69 15.63
CA TYR A 250 13.28 -14.18 16.58
C TYR A 250 13.62 -15.62 16.98
N ASN A 251 13.83 -15.90 18.25
CA ASN A 251 14.03 -17.26 18.75
C ASN A 251 12.66 -17.87 19.08
N PHE A 252 12.32 -18.97 18.44
CA PHE A 252 11.09 -19.67 18.76
C PHE A 252 11.09 -20.16 20.21
N PRO A 253 10.01 -19.98 20.96
CA PRO A 253 9.90 -20.50 22.32
C PRO A 253 9.77 -22.02 22.31
N THR A 254 10.02 -22.66 23.45
CA THR A 254 9.97 -24.13 23.56
C THR A 254 8.60 -24.68 23.21
N GLU A 255 7.54 -23.98 23.59
CA GLU A 255 6.15 -24.31 23.31
C GLU A 255 5.84 -24.42 21.80
N PHE A 256 6.57 -23.71 20.95
CA PHE A 256 6.47 -23.84 19.50
C PHE A 256 6.76 -25.28 19.06
N TYR A 257 7.83 -25.87 19.58
CA TYR A 257 8.24 -27.22 19.21
C TYR A 257 7.35 -28.31 19.81
N ASP A 258 6.72 -28.03 20.94
CA ASP A 258 5.80 -28.96 21.60
C ASP A 258 4.45 -29.04 20.88
N THR A 259 4.02 -27.93 20.25
CA THR A 259 2.72 -27.81 19.61
C THR A 259 2.73 -28.11 18.10
N ILE A 260 3.92 -28.12 17.46
CA ILE A 260 4.05 -28.34 16.02
C ILE A 260 4.63 -29.71 15.72
N ASN A 261 3.91 -30.49 14.92
CA ASN A 261 4.39 -31.80 14.48
C ASN A 261 5.52 -31.66 13.43
N PRO A 262 6.47 -32.62 13.37
CA PRO A 262 7.42 -32.72 12.27
C PRO A 262 6.72 -32.69 10.92
N ALA A 263 7.38 -32.15 9.92
CA ALA A 263 6.90 -32.01 8.55
C ALA A 263 5.62 -31.18 8.36
N THR A 264 5.12 -30.48 9.40
CA THR A 264 4.01 -29.53 9.28
C THR A 264 4.38 -28.36 8.35
N GLU A 265 3.49 -27.99 7.46
CA GLU A 265 3.65 -26.78 6.66
C GLU A 265 3.29 -25.53 7.46
N MET A 266 4.20 -24.59 7.47
CA MET A 266 4.13 -23.34 8.20
C MET A 266 4.25 -22.15 7.24
N ALA A 267 3.85 -20.96 7.68
CA ALA A 267 4.08 -19.74 6.95
C ALA A 267 4.53 -18.60 7.87
N VAL A 268 5.49 -17.82 7.41
CA VAL A 268 5.82 -16.50 7.95
C VAL A 268 5.05 -15.46 7.16
N ILE A 269 4.30 -14.63 7.85
CA ILE A 269 3.58 -13.48 7.30
C ILE A 269 4.19 -12.24 7.94
N TYR A 270 4.53 -11.23 7.14
CA TYR A 270 5.02 -9.95 7.64
C TYR A 270 4.74 -8.84 6.66
N ASP A 271 4.56 -7.63 7.16
CA ASP A 271 4.54 -6.43 6.35
C ASP A 271 5.96 -5.87 6.23
N ALA A 272 6.36 -5.44 5.05
CA ALA A 272 7.65 -4.82 4.78
C ALA A 272 7.50 -3.48 4.06
N ASN A 273 8.37 -2.52 4.35
CA ASN A 273 8.42 -1.20 3.71
C ASN A 273 9.86 -0.76 3.44
N ASN A 274 10.18 -0.50 2.18
CA ASN A 274 11.45 0.09 1.74
C ASN A 274 11.24 1.21 0.70
N GLN A 275 10.15 1.93 0.82
CA GLN A 275 9.59 2.86 -0.17
C GLN A 275 10.57 3.91 -0.73
N SER A 276 11.56 4.34 0.04
CA SER A 276 12.52 5.37 -0.43
C SER A 276 13.72 4.81 -1.17
N ASN A 277 13.84 3.49 -1.29
CA ASN A 277 14.92 2.83 -2.03
C ASN A 277 14.42 1.55 -2.69
N PRO A 278 13.86 1.62 -3.88
CA PRO A 278 13.27 0.47 -4.59
C PRO A 278 14.28 -0.62 -4.97
N GLY A 279 15.60 -0.33 -4.91
CA GLY A 279 16.65 -1.33 -5.10
C GLY A 279 16.98 -2.15 -3.85
N THR A 280 16.45 -1.76 -2.68
CA THR A 280 16.74 -2.45 -1.43
C THR A 280 16.11 -3.84 -1.41
N LYS A 281 16.94 -4.85 -1.26
CA LYS A 281 16.52 -6.25 -1.14
C LYS A 281 16.66 -6.75 0.28
N PHE A 282 15.71 -7.60 0.67
CA PHE A 282 15.70 -8.28 1.96
C PHE A 282 15.23 -9.73 1.77
N ARG A 283 15.46 -10.56 2.77
CA ARG A 283 14.97 -11.95 2.80
C ARG A 283 14.53 -12.37 4.19
N CYS A 284 13.69 -13.38 4.23
CA CYS A 284 13.27 -14.08 5.42
C CYS A 284 13.78 -15.53 5.38
N TYR A 285 14.22 -16.07 6.51
CA TYR A 285 14.47 -17.51 6.59
C TYR A 285 14.28 -18.04 8.01
N THR A 286 14.10 -19.36 8.10
CA THR A 286 14.01 -20.10 9.36
C THR A 286 15.14 -21.11 9.43
N GLU A 287 15.71 -21.31 10.59
CA GLU A 287 16.73 -22.31 10.85
C GLU A 287 16.36 -23.12 12.09
N PHE A 288 16.58 -24.43 12.03
CA PHE A 288 16.18 -25.35 13.08
C PHE A 288 17.36 -26.19 13.56
N THR A 289 17.37 -26.46 14.87
CA THR A 289 18.38 -27.31 15.51
C THR A 289 17.73 -28.35 16.40
N ARG A 290 18.43 -29.47 16.58
CA ARG A 290 18.08 -30.50 17.55
C ARG A 290 19.27 -30.78 18.44
N GLN A 291 19.11 -30.59 19.76
CA GLN A 291 20.21 -30.73 20.72
C GLN A 291 21.47 -29.97 20.29
N GLY A 292 21.28 -28.74 19.76
CA GLY A 292 22.37 -27.89 19.27
C GLY A 292 22.93 -28.24 17.89
N LYS A 293 22.54 -29.37 17.28
CA LYS A 293 22.93 -29.72 15.92
C LYS A 293 21.93 -29.17 14.90
N TYR A 294 22.45 -28.62 13.81
CA TYR A 294 21.65 -28.13 12.70
C TYR A 294 20.87 -29.30 12.03
N ILE A 295 19.57 -29.09 11.75
CA ILE A 295 18.71 -30.08 11.11
C ILE A 295 17.93 -29.52 9.91
N GLY A 296 17.99 -28.24 9.62
CA GLY A 296 17.37 -27.69 8.43
C GLY A 296 17.23 -26.17 8.42
N THR A 297 17.26 -25.61 7.22
CA THR A 297 17.00 -24.20 6.91
C THR A 297 16.04 -24.08 5.75
N CYS A 298 15.06 -23.20 5.86
CA CYS A 298 14.20 -22.79 4.76
C CYS A 298 14.42 -21.30 4.51
N VAL A 299 14.72 -20.92 3.26
CA VAL A 299 15.09 -19.54 2.90
C VAL A 299 14.09 -19.02 1.86
N SER A 300 13.55 -17.81 2.10
CA SER A 300 12.78 -17.09 1.07
C SER A 300 13.72 -16.61 -0.04
N ARG A 301 13.13 -16.27 -1.18
CA ARG A 301 13.86 -15.48 -2.18
C ARG A 301 14.16 -14.08 -1.62
N GLU A 302 15.20 -13.46 -2.18
CA GLU A 302 15.41 -12.02 -1.99
C GLU A 302 14.24 -11.28 -2.62
N THR A 303 13.67 -10.35 -1.89
CA THR A 303 12.51 -9.58 -2.33
C THR A 303 12.68 -8.10 -2.03
N THR A 304 11.84 -7.27 -2.62
CA THR A 304 11.75 -5.83 -2.40
C THR A 304 10.27 -5.44 -2.41
N VAL A 305 9.95 -4.25 -1.91
CA VAL A 305 8.60 -3.67 -1.93
C VAL A 305 8.66 -2.33 -2.66
N TYR A 306 7.82 -2.16 -3.67
CA TYR A 306 7.88 -1.00 -4.56
C TYR A 306 6.98 0.18 -4.16
N ALA A 307 5.97 -0.05 -3.33
CA ALA A 307 4.99 0.97 -2.96
C ALA A 307 4.54 0.81 -1.50
N GLY A 308 5.16 1.56 -0.62
CA GLY A 308 4.75 1.60 0.79
C GLY A 308 4.88 0.27 1.53
N TRP A 309 3.90 -0.06 2.34
CA TRP A 309 3.84 -1.32 3.07
C TRP A 309 3.26 -2.43 2.20
N GLY A 310 4.02 -3.50 1.99
CA GLY A 310 3.58 -4.71 1.29
C GLY A 310 3.65 -5.95 2.16
N GLN A 311 2.54 -6.72 2.24
CA GLN A 311 2.53 -7.98 2.97
C GLN A 311 3.30 -9.04 2.20
N GLN A 312 4.15 -9.78 2.91
CA GLN A 312 4.94 -10.89 2.42
C GLN A 312 4.50 -12.18 3.10
N ILE A 313 4.47 -13.27 2.35
CA ILE A 313 4.18 -14.61 2.87
C ILE A 313 5.28 -15.57 2.42
N PHE A 314 5.97 -16.14 3.39
CA PHE A 314 7.01 -17.15 3.17
C PHE A 314 6.57 -18.49 3.73
N ARG A 315 6.29 -19.47 2.89
CA ARG A 315 5.91 -20.82 3.29
C ARG A 315 7.16 -21.69 3.48
N PHE A 316 7.14 -22.50 4.52
CA PHE A 316 8.21 -23.45 4.81
C PHE A 316 7.65 -24.73 5.44
N LYS A 317 8.40 -25.82 5.33
CA LYS A 317 8.05 -27.11 5.95
C LYS A 317 8.95 -27.32 7.16
N MET A 318 8.34 -27.70 8.28
CA MET A 318 9.09 -28.11 9.46
C MET A 318 9.99 -29.30 9.15
N PRO A 319 11.17 -29.43 9.76
CA PRO A 319 12.02 -30.60 9.62
C PRO A 319 11.26 -31.91 9.88
N GLY A 320 11.67 -33.00 9.24
CA GLY A 320 11.09 -34.32 9.47
C GLY A 320 11.36 -34.89 10.88
N GLU A 321 12.35 -34.34 11.56
CA GLU A 321 12.63 -34.55 12.97
C GLU A 321 12.16 -33.36 13.81
N ARG A 322 11.69 -33.63 15.03
CA ARG A 322 11.26 -32.57 15.94
C ARG A 322 12.44 -31.69 16.36
N PRO A 323 12.46 -30.39 16.06
CA PRO A 323 13.48 -29.48 16.55
C PRO A 323 13.41 -29.29 18.06
N THR A 324 14.53 -28.94 18.67
CA THR A 324 14.59 -28.48 20.07
C THR A 324 15.05 -27.02 20.16
N GLY A 325 15.34 -26.39 19.02
CA GLY A 325 15.71 -24.98 18.91
C GLY A 325 15.58 -24.51 17.47
N GLY A 326 15.55 -23.21 17.29
CA GLY A 326 15.50 -22.56 15.99
C GLY A 326 15.08 -21.11 16.07
N TYR A 327 15.16 -20.44 14.95
CA TYR A 327 14.88 -19.01 14.85
C TYR A 327 14.37 -18.64 13.48
N LEU A 328 13.69 -17.49 13.46
CA LEU A 328 13.30 -16.75 12.28
C LEU A 328 14.26 -15.58 12.11
N ILE A 329 14.68 -15.32 10.88
CA ILE A 329 15.56 -14.20 10.51
C ILE A 329 14.88 -13.33 9.46
N LEU A 330 14.93 -12.00 9.69
CA LEU A 330 14.62 -10.98 8.71
C LEU A 330 15.92 -10.22 8.40
N GLN A 331 16.44 -10.32 7.18
CA GLN A 331 17.78 -9.87 6.82
C GLN A 331 17.77 -8.84 5.70
N LEU A 332 18.56 -7.78 5.84
CA LEU A 332 18.87 -6.82 4.77
C LEU A 332 20.00 -7.38 3.89
N MET A 333 19.82 -7.31 2.56
CA MET A 333 20.73 -7.91 1.58
C MET A 333 21.52 -6.90 0.75
N THR A 334 20.99 -5.68 0.59
CA THR A 334 21.63 -4.60 -0.19
C THR A 334 21.69 -3.32 0.63
N GLU A 335 22.27 -2.26 0.06
CA GLU A 335 22.17 -0.91 0.63
C GLU A 335 20.68 -0.44 0.70
N GLY A 336 20.42 0.54 1.56
CA GLY A 336 19.11 1.10 1.79
C GLY A 336 18.55 0.73 3.15
N TYR A 337 17.24 0.75 3.27
CA TYR A 337 16.55 0.36 4.51
C TYR A 337 15.30 -0.46 4.24
N VAL A 338 14.91 -1.24 5.24
CA VAL A 338 13.64 -1.94 5.29
C VAL A 338 13.08 -1.91 6.71
N ASN A 339 11.80 -1.61 6.82
CA ASN A 339 11.02 -1.77 8.04
C ASN A 339 10.16 -3.03 7.93
N PHE A 340 10.10 -3.81 9.00
CA PHE A 340 9.21 -4.98 9.11
C PHE A 340 8.22 -4.77 10.24
N ASP A 341 6.99 -5.22 10.03
CA ASP A 341 5.90 -5.09 10.98
C ASP A 341 4.94 -6.28 10.88
N ASN A 342 4.06 -6.46 11.85
CA ASN A 342 3.04 -7.52 11.86
C ASN A 342 3.59 -8.92 11.59
N VAL A 343 4.79 -9.23 12.05
CA VAL A 343 5.43 -10.52 11.81
C VAL A 343 4.68 -11.62 12.54
N LYS A 344 4.24 -12.62 11.80
CA LYS A 344 3.51 -13.79 12.30
C LYS A 344 4.11 -15.07 11.75
N VAL A 345 4.10 -16.13 12.54
CA VAL A 345 4.34 -17.49 12.09
C VAL A 345 3.12 -18.32 12.44
N VAL A 346 2.51 -18.92 11.45
CA VAL A 346 1.27 -19.68 11.59
C VAL A 346 1.37 -21.04 10.88
N LYS A 347 0.50 -22.00 11.21
CA LYS A 347 0.35 -23.20 10.39
C LYS A 347 -0.21 -22.79 9.02
N ALA A 348 0.35 -23.31 7.94
CA ALA A 348 -0.04 -22.94 6.59
C ALA A 348 -1.50 -23.28 6.25
N ASP A 349 -2.10 -24.25 6.95
CA ASP A 349 -3.52 -24.62 6.84
C ASP A 349 -4.47 -23.66 7.55
N THR A 350 -3.96 -22.85 8.52
CA THR A 350 -4.73 -21.79 9.18
C THR A 350 -4.73 -20.50 8.39
N LEU A 351 -3.78 -20.35 7.48
CA LEU A 351 -3.96 -19.31 6.47
C LEU A 351 -5.30 -19.60 5.79
N PRO A 352 -6.09 -18.56 5.49
CA PRO A 352 -7.12 -18.74 4.49
C PRO A 352 -6.41 -19.43 3.35
N LYS A 353 -6.74 -20.71 3.11
CA LYS A 353 -6.18 -21.55 2.04
C LYS A 353 -6.19 -20.62 0.87
N SER A 354 -5.01 -20.17 0.40
CA SER A 354 -4.85 -19.15 -0.62
C SER A 354 -6.08 -19.29 -1.47
N GLU A 355 -7.06 -18.44 -1.35
CA GLU A 355 -8.51 -18.69 -1.56
C GLU A 355 -8.64 -19.82 -2.54
N ALA A 356 -8.97 -20.99 -2.07
CA ALA A 356 -8.60 -22.28 -2.60
C ALA A 356 -8.74 -22.18 -4.07
N VAL A 357 -7.66 -22.05 -4.77
CA VAL A 357 -7.55 -21.51 -6.13
C VAL A 357 -8.89 -21.74 -6.79
N LEU A 358 -9.77 -20.71 -6.77
CA LEU A 358 -11.07 -20.84 -7.43
C LEU A 358 -10.64 -21.34 -8.77
N SER A 359 -10.98 -22.58 -9.15
CA SER A 359 -10.26 -23.26 -10.21
C SER A 359 -10.18 -22.26 -11.34
N ALA A 360 -9.08 -22.21 -12.03
CA ALA A 360 -8.72 -21.26 -13.08
C ALA A 360 -9.87 -20.76 -13.95
N ASN A 361 -10.97 -21.48 -13.92
CA ASN A 361 -12.10 -21.33 -14.81
C ASN A 361 -13.41 -20.99 -14.10
N ASP A 362 -13.47 -20.92 -12.75
CA ASP A 362 -14.74 -20.57 -12.09
C ASP A 362 -15.05 -19.08 -12.35
N TYR A 363 -16.14 -18.80 -13.07
CA TYR A 363 -16.61 -17.46 -13.41
C TYR A 363 -18.12 -17.43 -13.67
N CYS A 364 -18.68 -16.24 -13.58
CA CYS A 364 -19.94 -15.89 -14.19
C CYS A 364 -19.82 -14.53 -14.87
N ARG A 365 -20.27 -14.39 -16.09
CA ARG A 365 -20.18 -13.16 -16.85
C ARG A 365 -21.46 -12.86 -17.64
N PHE A 366 -21.68 -11.60 -17.86
CA PHE A 366 -22.75 -11.08 -18.68
C PHE A 366 -22.28 -11.03 -20.14
N LEU A 367 -22.94 -11.75 -21.05
CA LEU A 367 -22.53 -11.87 -22.46
C LEU A 367 -22.89 -10.65 -23.30
N ASP A 368 -24.04 -10.01 -23.02
CA ASP A 368 -24.54 -8.87 -23.80
C ASP A 368 -23.91 -7.55 -23.33
N GLN A 369 -22.72 -7.60 -22.72
CA GLN A 369 -22.05 -6.42 -22.18
C GLN A 369 -21.73 -5.41 -23.28
N PRO A 370 -22.16 -4.13 -23.15
CA PRO A 370 -21.89 -3.11 -24.15
C PRO A 370 -20.38 -2.89 -24.33
N LYS A 371 -19.89 -2.90 -25.57
CA LYS A 371 -18.50 -2.56 -25.91
C LYS A 371 -18.31 -1.04 -25.93
N ASN A 372 -18.37 -0.42 -24.77
CA ASN A 372 -18.00 0.99 -24.58
C ASN A 372 -17.39 1.20 -23.21
N SER A 373 -16.72 2.32 -23.00
CA SER A 373 -15.92 2.54 -21.79
C SER A 373 -16.68 2.52 -20.48
N ASN A 374 -18.02 2.64 -20.52
CA ASN A 374 -18.84 2.62 -19.29
C ASN A 374 -19.99 1.65 -19.35
N PHE A 375 -19.92 0.68 -20.28
CA PHE A 375 -20.97 -0.34 -20.41
C PHE A 375 -22.37 0.26 -20.39
N ILE A 376 -22.55 1.36 -21.13
CA ILE A 376 -23.81 2.09 -21.21
C ILE A 376 -24.80 1.31 -22.08
N MET A 377 -25.95 1.01 -21.50
CA MET A 377 -27.09 0.41 -22.17
C MET A 377 -28.16 1.49 -22.43
N PRO A 378 -28.23 2.07 -23.63
CA PRO A 378 -29.27 3.06 -23.95
C PRO A 378 -30.67 2.41 -24.04
N ASN A 379 -30.70 1.16 -24.48
CA ASN A 379 -31.92 0.34 -24.53
C ASN A 379 -31.66 -0.90 -23.68
N VAL A 380 -32.27 -0.97 -22.51
CA VAL A 380 -32.15 -2.11 -21.61
C VAL A 380 -32.95 -3.27 -22.21
N PRO A 381 -32.33 -4.42 -22.54
CA PRO A 381 -33.05 -5.59 -22.98
C PRO A 381 -33.94 -6.12 -21.83
N SER A 382 -35.05 -6.79 -22.18
CA SER A 382 -35.88 -7.44 -21.18
C SER A 382 -35.22 -8.64 -20.51
N GLU A 383 -34.24 -9.24 -21.16
CA GLU A 383 -33.45 -10.36 -20.66
C GLU A 383 -31.96 -10.11 -20.83
N LEU A 384 -31.13 -10.56 -19.87
CA LEU A 384 -29.69 -10.70 -19.99
C LEU A 384 -29.29 -12.16 -20.04
N THR A 385 -28.30 -12.44 -20.88
CA THR A 385 -27.71 -13.77 -20.98
C THR A 385 -26.41 -13.84 -20.17
N LEU A 386 -26.35 -14.77 -19.23
CA LEU A 386 -25.18 -15.01 -18.39
C LEU A 386 -24.52 -16.32 -18.81
N GLU A 387 -23.22 -16.31 -19.01
CA GLU A 387 -22.39 -17.50 -19.19
C GLU A 387 -21.72 -17.81 -17.84
N CYS A 388 -21.81 -19.04 -17.40
CA CYS A 388 -21.37 -19.47 -16.10
C CYS A 388 -20.50 -20.72 -16.20
N PHE A 389 -19.40 -20.73 -15.47
CA PHE A 389 -18.59 -21.90 -15.18
C PHE A 389 -18.39 -21.93 -13.67
N VAL A 390 -19.28 -22.63 -12.96
CA VAL A 390 -19.48 -22.49 -11.51
C VAL A 390 -19.02 -23.72 -10.73
N PRO A 391 -18.52 -23.53 -9.51
CA PRO A 391 -18.03 -24.64 -8.66
C PRO A 391 -19.13 -25.42 -7.93
N ASP A 392 -20.36 -24.93 -7.95
CA ASP A 392 -21.54 -25.54 -7.31
C ASP A 392 -22.68 -25.64 -8.30
N SER A 393 -23.61 -26.56 -8.06
CA SER A 393 -24.83 -26.72 -8.87
C SER A 393 -25.84 -25.58 -8.69
N LYS A 394 -25.62 -24.69 -7.76
CA LYS A 394 -26.46 -23.53 -7.46
C LYS A 394 -25.76 -22.24 -7.83
N LEU A 395 -26.50 -21.33 -8.45
CA LEU A 395 -26.07 -19.97 -8.72
C LEU A 395 -27.13 -18.98 -8.22
N HIS A 396 -26.71 -18.07 -7.35
CA HIS A 396 -27.49 -16.92 -6.97
C HIS A 396 -27.00 -15.68 -7.71
N VAL A 397 -27.94 -14.94 -8.32
CA VAL A 397 -27.66 -13.68 -9.04
C VAL A 397 -28.43 -12.56 -8.37
N GLU A 398 -27.76 -11.49 -8.01
CA GLU A 398 -28.36 -10.29 -7.44
C GLU A 398 -28.04 -9.08 -8.30
N LEU A 399 -29.06 -8.31 -8.67
CA LEU A 399 -28.94 -7.02 -9.34
C LEU A 399 -29.24 -5.91 -8.34
N ALA A 400 -28.28 -5.02 -8.13
CA ALA A 400 -28.43 -3.88 -7.25
C ALA A 400 -28.02 -2.57 -7.95
N ILE A 401 -28.58 -1.47 -7.51
CA ILE A 401 -28.01 -0.15 -7.80
C ILE A 401 -26.69 -0.05 -7.04
N ILE A 402 -25.61 0.34 -7.72
CA ILE A 402 -24.34 0.56 -7.04
C ILE A 402 -24.54 1.59 -5.94
N ASP A 403 -24.15 1.25 -4.71
CA ASP A 403 -24.34 2.08 -3.53
C ASP A 403 -25.82 2.42 -3.26
N GLY A 404 -26.72 1.47 -3.52
CA GLY A 404 -28.16 1.58 -3.36
C GLY A 404 -28.85 0.24 -3.14
N ASP A 405 -30.13 0.17 -3.45
CA ASP A 405 -30.98 -0.97 -3.16
C ASP A 405 -30.85 -2.10 -4.19
N THR A 406 -31.10 -3.32 -3.75
CA THR A 406 -31.29 -4.49 -4.62
C THR A 406 -32.59 -4.34 -5.39
N VAL A 407 -32.57 -4.54 -6.70
CA VAL A 407 -33.69 -4.40 -7.62
C VAL A 407 -34.16 -5.73 -8.24
N GLY A 408 -33.34 -6.79 -8.14
CA GLY A 408 -33.69 -8.12 -8.65
C GLY A 408 -32.82 -9.23 -8.03
N LYS A 409 -33.41 -10.43 -7.90
CA LYS A 409 -32.72 -11.65 -7.45
C LYS A 409 -33.22 -12.85 -8.25
N TRP A 410 -32.30 -13.76 -8.58
CA TRP A 410 -32.60 -14.99 -9.32
C TRP A 410 -31.77 -16.13 -8.76
N ASP A 411 -32.37 -17.28 -8.61
CA ASP A 411 -31.74 -18.51 -8.17
C ASP A 411 -31.84 -19.57 -9.27
N PHE A 412 -30.73 -20.24 -9.54
CA PHE A 412 -30.63 -21.30 -10.50
C PHE A 412 -30.09 -22.56 -9.79
N ASP A 413 -30.80 -23.66 -9.95
CA ASP A 413 -30.42 -24.97 -9.40
C ASP A 413 -30.02 -25.91 -10.53
N ASN A 414 -29.31 -26.98 -10.19
CA ASN A 414 -28.91 -28.06 -11.10
C ASN A 414 -28.00 -27.64 -12.26
N LEU A 415 -27.19 -26.57 -12.06
CA LEU A 415 -26.16 -26.22 -13.04
C LEU A 415 -25.07 -27.27 -13.11
N PRO A 416 -24.49 -27.51 -14.30
CA PRO A 416 -23.38 -28.46 -14.44
C PRO A 416 -22.13 -27.87 -13.77
N ILE A 417 -21.64 -28.57 -12.73
CA ILE A 417 -20.46 -28.14 -11.97
C ILE A 417 -19.23 -28.10 -12.88
N ARG A 418 -18.56 -26.95 -12.94
CA ARG A 418 -17.34 -26.73 -13.75
C ARG A 418 -17.49 -27.14 -15.21
N LYS A 419 -18.63 -26.86 -15.78
CA LYS A 419 -18.89 -26.90 -17.22
C LYS A 419 -19.61 -25.63 -17.62
N THR A 420 -19.31 -25.13 -18.81
CA THR A 420 -19.97 -23.94 -19.32
C THR A 420 -21.48 -24.14 -19.41
N ALA A 421 -22.24 -23.28 -18.81
CA ALA A 421 -23.69 -23.21 -18.87
C ALA A 421 -24.13 -21.78 -19.20
N THR A 422 -25.30 -21.65 -19.76
CA THR A 422 -25.91 -20.35 -20.05
C THR A 422 -27.25 -20.27 -19.32
N VAL A 423 -27.45 -19.19 -18.59
CA VAL A 423 -28.73 -18.87 -17.96
C VAL A 423 -29.23 -17.50 -18.39
N LYS A 424 -30.54 -17.28 -18.27
CA LYS A 424 -31.14 -15.99 -18.59
C LYS A 424 -31.83 -15.41 -17.38
N ILE A 425 -31.69 -14.11 -17.19
CA ILE A 425 -32.42 -13.36 -16.18
C ILE A 425 -33.34 -12.35 -16.86
N THR A 426 -34.58 -12.29 -16.42
CA THR A 426 -35.54 -11.27 -16.89
C THR A 426 -35.37 -10.03 -16.03
N LEU A 427 -35.07 -8.90 -16.63
CA LEU A 427 -34.82 -7.65 -15.91
C LEU A 427 -36.12 -6.95 -15.54
N PRO A 428 -36.19 -6.36 -14.34
CA PRO A 428 -37.27 -5.39 -14.04
C PRO A 428 -37.05 -4.11 -14.88
N LYS A 429 -38.04 -3.24 -14.90
CA LYS A 429 -37.85 -1.91 -15.51
C LYS A 429 -36.82 -1.12 -14.72
N LEU A 430 -35.68 -0.84 -15.31
CA LEU A 430 -34.57 -0.12 -14.69
C LEU A 430 -34.65 1.38 -14.97
N ALA A 431 -34.38 2.19 -13.95
CA ALA A 431 -34.20 3.63 -14.08
C ALA A 431 -32.74 3.96 -14.54
N PRO A 432 -32.50 5.16 -15.10
CA PRO A 432 -31.13 5.60 -15.37
C PRO A 432 -30.27 5.64 -14.09
N ASP A 433 -29.31 4.72 -13.99
CA ASP A 433 -28.31 4.63 -12.90
C ASP A 433 -27.19 3.64 -13.26
N ALA A 434 -26.25 3.42 -12.35
CA ALA A 434 -25.22 2.40 -12.42
C ALA A 434 -25.63 1.16 -11.61
N TYR A 435 -25.53 -0.01 -12.22
CA TYR A 435 -25.98 -1.28 -11.67
C TYR A 435 -24.80 -2.27 -11.54
N GLU A 436 -24.89 -3.12 -10.53
CA GLU A 436 -23.98 -4.24 -10.28
C GLU A 436 -24.76 -5.55 -10.33
N LEU A 437 -24.27 -6.50 -11.12
CA LEU A 437 -24.66 -7.90 -11.05
C LEU A 437 -23.66 -8.62 -10.17
N LYS A 438 -24.13 -9.17 -9.06
CA LYS A 438 -23.35 -10.03 -8.17
C LYS A 438 -23.75 -11.48 -8.42
N TYR A 439 -22.74 -12.33 -8.58
CA TYR A 439 -22.90 -13.78 -8.79
C TYR A 439 -22.32 -14.53 -7.61
N THR A 440 -23.08 -15.47 -7.02
CA THR A 440 -22.62 -16.30 -5.92
C THR A 440 -22.91 -17.77 -6.20
N SER A 441 -21.87 -18.63 -6.18
CA SER A 441 -22.00 -20.07 -6.36
C SER A 441 -20.95 -20.80 -5.52
N GLY A 442 -21.35 -21.47 -4.46
CA GLY A 442 -20.41 -22.05 -3.50
C GLY A 442 -19.49 -20.99 -2.91
N LYS A 443 -18.20 -21.08 -3.26
CA LYS A 443 -17.18 -20.09 -2.86
C LYS A 443 -16.92 -19.00 -3.90
N LEU A 444 -17.53 -19.10 -5.08
CA LEU A 444 -17.38 -18.08 -6.11
C LEU A 444 -18.20 -16.85 -5.72
N GLU A 445 -17.56 -15.70 -5.66
CA GLU A 445 -18.18 -14.37 -5.76
C GLU A 445 -17.61 -13.67 -6.96
N ASP A 446 -18.47 -13.25 -7.89
CA ASP A 446 -18.07 -12.56 -9.10
C ASP A 446 -19.04 -11.41 -9.41
N TYR A 447 -18.65 -10.49 -10.30
CA TYR A 447 -19.37 -9.25 -10.51
C TYR A 447 -19.25 -8.76 -11.96
N ASP A 448 -20.31 -8.15 -12.44
CA ASP A 448 -20.29 -7.29 -13.63
C ASP A 448 -21.03 -5.97 -13.34
N TRP A 449 -20.69 -4.95 -14.10
CA TRP A 449 -21.33 -3.63 -13.98
C TRP A 449 -21.87 -3.19 -15.34
N PHE A 450 -22.98 -2.48 -15.32
CA PHE A 450 -23.49 -1.77 -16.47
C PHE A 450 -24.21 -0.49 -16.03
N ARG A 451 -24.43 0.40 -16.98
CA ARG A 451 -25.06 1.68 -16.74
C ARG A 451 -26.27 1.82 -17.65
N VAL A 452 -27.41 2.20 -17.08
CA VAL A 452 -28.61 2.56 -17.84
C VAL A 452 -28.60 4.07 -18.07
N SER A 453 -28.58 4.49 -19.34
CA SER A 453 -28.61 5.89 -19.72
C SER A 453 -29.18 6.04 -21.11
N GLU A 454 -30.11 6.98 -21.31
CA GLU A 454 -30.72 7.26 -22.62
C GLU A 454 -29.73 7.85 -23.63
N LYS A 455 -28.65 8.43 -23.15
CA LYS A 455 -27.64 9.10 -24.00
C LYS A 455 -26.24 8.67 -23.62
N ASP A 456 -25.46 8.29 -24.62
CA ASP A 456 -24.02 8.15 -24.53
C ASP A 456 -23.36 9.45 -24.98
N ASN A 457 -23.27 10.42 -24.09
CA ASN A 457 -22.67 11.74 -24.33
C ASN A 457 -21.29 11.88 -23.66
N MET A 458 -20.63 10.77 -23.40
CA MET A 458 -19.31 10.80 -22.80
C MET A 458 -18.27 11.40 -23.74
N ARG A 459 -17.42 12.26 -23.17
CA ARG A 459 -16.30 12.87 -23.89
C ARG A 459 -15.24 11.85 -24.29
N VAL A 460 -14.95 10.91 -23.40
CA VAL A 460 -13.96 9.85 -23.58
C VAL A 460 -14.64 8.50 -23.48
N LYS A 461 -14.57 7.71 -24.56
CA LYS A 461 -15.16 6.37 -24.64
C LYS A 461 -14.47 5.51 -25.67
N PHE A 462 -14.73 4.22 -25.68
CA PHE A 462 -14.30 3.32 -26.75
C PHE A 462 -15.43 3.07 -27.74
N ASN A 463 -15.08 2.88 -29.01
CA ASN A 463 -16.01 2.38 -30.01
C ASN A 463 -15.99 0.84 -30.08
N GLU A 464 -16.80 0.26 -30.96
CA GLU A 464 -16.92 -1.19 -31.18
C GLU A 464 -15.62 -1.86 -31.67
N ASN A 465 -14.66 -1.10 -32.16
CA ASN A 465 -13.34 -1.58 -32.61
C ASN A 465 -12.24 -1.35 -31.57
N ASP A 466 -12.60 -1.09 -30.32
CA ASP A 466 -11.70 -0.82 -29.20
C ASP A 466 -10.84 0.46 -29.37
N ILE A 467 -11.23 1.34 -30.29
CA ILE A 467 -10.55 2.62 -30.52
C ILE A 467 -11.10 3.66 -29.54
N LEU A 468 -10.20 4.35 -28.85
CA LEU A 468 -10.57 5.47 -27.98
C LEU A 468 -11.14 6.61 -28.83
N LEU A 469 -12.27 7.15 -28.40
CA LEU A 469 -12.84 8.39 -28.91
C LEU A 469 -12.67 9.47 -27.88
N VAL A 470 -12.10 10.60 -28.28
CA VAL A 470 -12.00 11.82 -27.46
C VAL A 470 -12.77 12.92 -28.15
N ASP A 471 -13.81 13.45 -27.52
CA ASP A 471 -14.74 14.41 -28.14
C ASP A 471 -15.32 13.90 -29.48
N GLY A 472 -15.62 12.60 -29.53
CA GLY A 472 -16.14 11.90 -30.71
C GLY A 472 -15.12 11.64 -31.83
N LYS A 473 -13.85 12.03 -31.65
CA LYS A 473 -12.78 11.82 -32.63
C LYS A 473 -11.94 10.61 -32.27
N PRO A 474 -11.63 9.73 -33.23
CA PRO A 474 -10.74 8.61 -33.02
C PRO A 474 -9.35 9.06 -32.52
N PHE A 475 -8.84 8.36 -31.53
CA PHE A 475 -7.58 8.68 -30.86
C PHE A 475 -6.81 7.40 -30.53
N PHE A 476 -5.56 7.31 -30.99
CA PHE A 476 -4.66 6.23 -30.59
C PHE A 476 -3.64 6.78 -29.58
N PRO A 477 -3.65 6.31 -28.32
CA PRO A 477 -2.71 6.79 -27.31
C PRO A 477 -1.26 6.36 -27.62
N ILE A 478 -0.37 7.34 -27.70
CA ILE A 478 1.08 7.17 -27.75
C ILE A 478 1.65 7.93 -26.54
N GLY A 479 1.94 7.20 -25.49
CA GLY A 479 2.12 7.79 -24.16
C GLY A 479 3.53 7.66 -23.58
N ILE A 480 3.82 8.44 -22.53
CA ILE A 480 4.99 8.31 -21.67
C ILE A 480 4.53 8.22 -20.23
N CYS A 481 4.94 7.14 -19.52
CA CYS A 481 4.91 7.07 -18.06
C CYS A 481 6.07 7.86 -17.46
N THR A 482 5.88 8.43 -16.28
CA THR A 482 6.90 9.18 -15.53
C THR A 482 7.63 10.24 -16.36
N PRO A 483 6.89 11.14 -17.06
CA PRO A 483 7.49 12.14 -17.90
C PRO A 483 8.24 13.20 -17.09
N SER A 484 9.28 13.80 -17.67
CA SER A 484 9.70 15.13 -17.23
C SER A 484 8.55 16.14 -17.44
N ARG A 485 8.33 17.02 -16.49
CA ARG A 485 7.18 17.92 -16.44
C ARG A 485 7.52 19.37 -16.74
N ASP A 486 8.74 19.62 -17.22
CA ASP A 486 9.12 20.95 -17.74
C ASP A 486 8.51 21.20 -19.10
N LEU A 487 8.26 22.49 -19.39
CA LEU A 487 7.57 22.91 -20.62
C LEU A 487 8.33 22.53 -21.88
N ASP A 488 9.67 22.58 -21.85
CA ASP A 488 10.46 22.31 -23.05
C ASP A 488 10.47 20.81 -23.36
N SER A 489 10.54 19.94 -22.35
CA SER A 489 10.34 18.49 -22.52
C SER A 489 8.95 18.19 -23.07
N MET A 490 7.88 18.82 -22.56
CA MET A 490 6.52 18.65 -23.10
C MET A 490 6.42 19.09 -24.57
N ARG A 491 7.08 20.18 -24.95
CA ARG A 491 7.22 20.62 -26.33
C ARG A 491 7.87 19.54 -27.20
N VAL A 492 8.97 18.99 -26.73
CA VAL A 492 9.69 17.94 -27.47
C VAL A 492 8.84 16.67 -27.55
N TYR A 493 8.14 16.28 -26.51
CA TYR A 493 7.21 15.14 -26.53
C TYR A 493 6.17 15.28 -27.64
N GLY A 494 5.45 16.41 -27.69
CA GLY A 494 4.47 16.66 -28.73
C GLY A 494 5.06 16.64 -30.14
N LYS A 495 6.24 17.24 -30.34
CA LYS A 495 6.98 17.21 -31.63
C LYS A 495 7.54 15.82 -31.96
N SER A 496 7.63 14.90 -31.01
CA SER A 496 8.11 13.53 -31.20
C SER A 496 7.00 12.52 -31.48
N GLY A 497 5.76 12.97 -31.71
CA GLY A 497 4.63 12.07 -31.98
C GLY A 497 3.94 11.55 -30.72
N ILE A 498 4.42 11.91 -29.53
CA ILE A 498 3.76 11.60 -28.27
C ILE A 498 2.51 12.48 -28.13
N ASN A 499 1.40 11.88 -27.75
CA ASN A 499 0.12 12.59 -27.57
C ASN A 499 -0.48 12.42 -26.17
N VAL A 500 0.14 11.59 -25.29
CA VAL A 500 -0.31 11.36 -23.93
C VAL A 500 0.88 11.34 -22.96
N ILE A 501 0.76 11.99 -21.81
CA ILE A 501 1.71 11.83 -20.71
C ILE A 501 1.00 11.49 -19.42
N ASN A 502 1.69 10.79 -18.53
CA ASN A 502 1.19 10.57 -17.21
C ASN A 502 1.46 11.81 -16.34
N CYS A 503 0.41 12.48 -15.93
CA CYS A 503 0.47 13.76 -15.22
C CYS A 503 -0.60 13.81 -14.13
N ILE A 504 -0.29 14.30 -12.94
CA ILE A 504 -1.27 14.44 -11.86
C ILE A 504 -2.00 15.77 -12.05
N CYS A 505 -3.22 15.71 -12.58
CA CYS A 505 -4.08 16.89 -12.80
C CYS A 505 -5.30 16.94 -11.86
N SER A 506 -5.55 15.89 -11.09
CA SER A 506 -6.75 15.81 -10.26
C SER A 506 -6.47 15.99 -8.78
N GLY A 507 -7.12 16.97 -8.17
CA GLY A 507 -7.14 17.18 -6.72
C GLY A 507 -6.22 18.28 -6.21
N ASN A 508 -5.35 18.80 -7.04
CA ASN A 508 -4.60 20.00 -6.73
C ASN A 508 -4.89 21.06 -7.80
N ASP A 509 -5.79 21.97 -7.53
CA ASP A 509 -6.26 23.00 -8.47
C ASP A 509 -5.09 23.77 -9.12
N GLN A 510 -4.00 23.90 -8.40
CA GLN A 510 -2.84 24.70 -8.80
C GLN A 510 -1.93 23.96 -9.79
N MET A 511 -1.73 22.64 -9.62
CA MET A 511 -0.98 21.85 -10.60
C MET A 511 -1.79 21.71 -11.89
N SER A 512 -3.12 21.69 -11.77
CA SER A 512 -4.04 21.68 -12.92
C SER A 512 -3.99 22.98 -13.70
N GLU A 513 -3.92 24.12 -13.04
CA GLU A 513 -3.78 25.45 -13.66
C GLU A 513 -2.49 25.58 -14.48
N TYR A 514 -1.44 24.83 -14.11
CA TYR A 514 -0.18 24.81 -14.85
C TYR A 514 -0.18 23.75 -15.97
N PHE A 515 -0.48 22.50 -15.62
CA PHE A 515 -0.30 21.40 -16.57
C PHE A 515 -1.33 21.40 -17.70
N LEU A 516 -2.59 21.70 -17.43
CA LEU A 516 -3.63 21.65 -18.45
C LEU A 516 -3.39 22.62 -19.59
N PRO A 517 -3.02 23.88 -19.38
CA PRO A 517 -2.62 24.79 -20.46
C PRO A 517 -1.36 24.32 -21.20
N ALA A 518 -0.38 23.75 -20.46
CA ALA A 518 0.83 23.22 -21.09
C ALA A 518 0.53 22.03 -21.98
N LEU A 519 -0.30 21.07 -21.52
CA LEU A 519 -0.77 19.95 -22.32
C LEU A 519 -1.51 20.43 -23.58
N ALA A 520 -2.42 21.38 -23.44
CA ALA A 520 -3.16 21.96 -24.57
C ALA A 520 -2.23 22.60 -25.59
N ARG A 521 -1.25 23.37 -25.13
CA ARG A 521 -0.27 24.05 -25.98
C ARG A 521 0.55 23.09 -26.83
N TYR A 522 0.91 21.94 -26.29
CA TYR A 522 1.78 20.99 -26.99
C TYR A 522 1.04 19.78 -27.56
N GLY A 523 -0.30 19.82 -27.58
CA GLY A 523 -1.15 18.77 -28.18
C GLY A 523 -1.14 17.46 -27.38
N LEU A 524 -0.89 17.55 -26.06
CA LEU A 524 -0.82 16.41 -25.18
C LEU A 524 -2.13 16.21 -24.42
N MET A 525 -2.43 14.96 -24.09
CA MET A 525 -3.46 14.54 -23.13
C MET A 525 -2.81 13.98 -21.86
N SER A 526 -3.59 13.79 -20.80
CA SER A 526 -3.14 13.25 -19.52
C SER A 526 -3.76 11.89 -19.23
N MET A 527 -2.94 10.98 -18.71
CA MET A 527 -3.36 9.83 -17.94
C MET A 527 -3.17 10.15 -16.46
N GLU A 528 -4.19 9.94 -15.65
CA GLU A 528 -4.13 10.18 -14.21
C GLU A 528 -3.74 8.92 -13.45
N TRP A 529 -2.92 9.07 -12.39
CA TRP A 529 -2.71 7.97 -11.45
C TRP A 529 -3.93 7.78 -10.56
N ASN A 530 -4.39 6.54 -10.46
CA ASN A 530 -5.46 6.16 -9.54
C ASN A 530 -4.90 5.38 -8.32
N ASN A 531 -3.72 5.75 -7.86
CA ASN A 531 -3.04 5.10 -6.73
C ASN A 531 -3.41 5.78 -5.40
N TRP A 532 -4.61 5.52 -4.92
CA TRP A 532 -5.14 6.07 -3.66
C TRP A 532 -4.72 5.27 -2.42
N GLY A 533 -3.53 4.68 -2.40
CA GLY A 533 -3.12 3.82 -1.29
C GLY A 533 -4.21 2.78 -0.98
N TRP A 534 -4.60 1.98 -1.97
CA TRP A 534 -5.66 0.96 -1.98
C TRP A 534 -5.88 0.28 -0.63
N ASN A 535 -6.33 1.06 0.36
CA ASN A 535 -6.55 0.59 1.71
C ASN A 535 -7.96 -0.03 1.78
N GLN A 536 -8.02 -1.33 2.05
CA GLN A 536 -9.28 -2.03 2.25
C GLN A 536 -10.14 -1.41 3.37
N ASN A 537 -9.51 -0.68 4.30
CA ASN A 537 -10.18 -0.02 5.44
C ASN A 537 -10.66 1.39 5.11
N THR A 538 -10.35 1.96 3.93
CA THR A 538 -10.86 3.28 3.55
C THR A 538 -12.39 3.22 3.51
N PRO A 539 -13.10 4.09 4.24
CA PRO A 539 -14.56 4.13 4.24
C PRO A 539 -15.11 4.39 2.83
N GLU A 540 -16.21 3.76 2.48
CA GLU A 540 -16.83 3.96 1.16
C GLU A 540 -17.33 5.40 0.96
N ASP A 541 -17.75 6.07 2.03
CA ASP A 541 -18.15 7.48 2.00
C ASP A 541 -16.97 8.39 1.56
N ASP A 542 -15.78 8.16 2.09
CA ASP A 542 -14.58 8.94 1.71
C ASP A 542 -14.21 8.71 0.23
N ILE A 543 -14.34 7.48 -0.24
CA ILE A 543 -14.09 7.13 -1.65
C ILE A 543 -15.13 7.80 -2.55
N ARG A 544 -16.40 7.74 -2.18
CA ARG A 544 -17.53 8.36 -2.89
C ARG A 544 -17.32 9.86 -3.02
N ASP A 545 -17.08 10.55 -1.90
CA ASP A 545 -16.89 12.00 -1.86
C ASP A 545 -15.69 12.44 -2.72
N THR A 546 -14.61 11.65 -2.67
CA THR A 546 -13.44 11.87 -3.51
C THR A 546 -13.78 11.77 -5.00
N TYR A 547 -14.51 10.75 -5.43
CA TYR A 547 -14.89 10.60 -6.84
C TYR A 547 -15.91 11.64 -7.30
N ILE A 548 -16.86 12.04 -6.46
CA ILE A 548 -17.79 13.13 -6.77
C ILE A 548 -17.02 14.44 -6.98
N LYS A 549 -16.10 14.77 -6.07
CA LYS A 549 -15.25 15.97 -6.19
C LYS A 549 -14.38 15.91 -7.46
N LYS A 550 -13.76 14.75 -7.71
CA LYS A 550 -12.91 14.52 -8.88
C LYS A 550 -13.71 14.62 -10.19
N SER A 551 -14.90 14.02 -10.26
CA SER A 551 -15.78 14.13 -11.42
C SER A 551 -16.19 15.57 -11.70
N LYS A 552 -16.56 16.32 -10.67
CA LYS A 552 -16.90 17.74 -10.80
C LYS A 552 -15.74 18.56 -11.38
N PHE A 553 -14.52 18.34 -10.89
CA PHE A 553 -13.33 19.00 -11.40
C PHE A 553 -13.06 18.59 -12.85
N LEU A 554 -13.04 17.30 -13.16
CA LEU A 554 -12.69 16.78 -14.49
C LEU A 554 -13.68 17.18 -15.57
N LYS A 555 -14.97 17.36 -15.24
CA LYS A 555 -15.97 17.87 -16.20
C LYS A 555 -15.66 19.26 -16.74
N SER A 556 -14.88 20.05 -16.01
CA SER A 556 -14.40 21.35 -16.46
C SER A 556 -13.10 21.28 -17.30
N GLN A 557 -12.54 20.08 -17.50
CA GLN A 557 -11.25 19.87 -18.13
C GLN A 557 -11.37 19.00 -19.39
N ASP A 558 -10.55 19.30 -20.39
CA ASP A 558 -10.58 18.62 -21.69
C ASP A 558 -9.33 17.75 -21.97
N ARG A 559 -8.39 17.62 -21.03
CA ARG A 559 -7.10 16.97 -21.27
C ARG A 559 -6.94 15.58 -20.69
N VAL A 560 -7.74 15.18 -19.70
CA VAL A 560 -7.66 13.84 -19.11
C VAL A 560 -8.39 12.82 -19.98
N ILE A 561 -7.80 11.63 -20.20
CA ILE A 561 -8.37 10.56 -21.03
C ILE A 561 -8.60 9.25 -20.29
N CYS A 562 -7.90 8.97 -19.19
CA CYS A 562 -8.11 7.76 -18.40
C CYS A 562 -7.48 7.85 -17.01
N PHE A 563 -7.85 6.90 -16.16
CA PHE A 563 -7.20 6.65 -14.87
C PHE A 563 -6.38 5.38 -14.93
N LEU A 564 -5.07 5.49 -14.69
CA LEU A 564 -4.15 4.37 -14.65
C LEU A 564 -4.02 3.84 -13.22
N THR A 565 -4.23 2.56 -13.06
CA THR A 565 -3.89 1.78 -11.86
C THR A 565 -2.81 0.78 -12.23
N ASP A 566 -1.68 0.84 -11.54
CA ASP A 566 -0.48 0.13 -11.92
C ASP A 566 -0.16 -1.01 -10.97
N GLU A 567 0.10 -2.18 -11.51
CA GLU A 567 0.66 -3.39 -10.88
C GLU A 567 0.07 -3.77 -9.50
N VAL A 568 -1.22 -3.56 -9.27
CA VAL A 568 -1.84 -3.79 -7.95
C VAL A 568 -1.71 -5.24 -7.46
N MET A 569 -1.66 -6.22 -8.37
CA MET A 569 -1.42 -7.62 -8.00
C MET A 569 0.01 -7.82 -7.49
N TRP A 570 0.99 -7.12 -8.07
CA TRP A 570 2.38 -7.11 -7.60
C TRP A 570 2.48 -6.51 -6.20
N GLY A 571 1.73 -5.44 -5.94
CA GLY A 571 1.60 -4.81 -4.62
C GLY A 571 0.76 -5.60 -3.60
N ASN A 572 0.33 -6.82 -3.92
CA ASN A 572 -0.54 -7.66 -3.08
C ASN A 572 -1.85 -6.98 -2.65
N VAL A 573 -2.36 -6.05 -3.46
CA VAL A 573 -3.66 -5.43 -3.20
C VAL A 573 -4.76 -6.49 -3.36
N LYS A 574 -5.70 -6.53 -2.42
CA LYS A 574 -6.82 -7.47 -2.49
C LYS A 574 -7.81 -7.05 -3.57
N ILE A 575 -8.35 -8.03 -4.30
CA ILE A 575 -9.34 -7.78 -5.34
C ILE A 575 -10.57 -7.02 -4.82
N ASP A 576 -11.01 -7.30 -3.59
CA ASP A 576 -12.15 -6.60 -2.97
C ASP A 576 -11.90 -5.10 -2.79
N SER A 577 -10.64 -4.71 -2.51
CA SER A 577 -10.27 -3.29 -2.46
C SER A 577 -10.41 -2.66 -3.85
N ILE A 578 -9.87 -3.30 -4.88
CA ILE A 578 -9.97 -2.81 -6.27
C ILE A 578 -11.43 -2.69 -6.69
N ARG A 579 -12.24 -3.73 -6.46
CA ARG A 579 -13.67 -3.72 -6.79
C ARG A 579 -14.41 -2.59 -6.08
N LYS A 580 -14.15 -2.39 -4.78
CA LYS A 580 -14.76 -1.31 -4.00
C LYS A 580 -14.49 0.06 -4.62
N PHE A 581 -13.23 0.37 -4.97
CA PHE A 581 -12.86 1.63 -5.57
C PHE A 581 -13.45 1.79 -6.98
N TYR A 582 -13.31 0.78 -7.84
CA TYR A 582 -13.82 0.88 -9.22
C TYR A 582 -15.34 0.91 -9.29
N ARG A 583 -16.05 0.18 -8.43
CA ARG A 583 -17.49 0.23 -8.32
C ARG A 583 -18.00 1.66 -8.05
N LEU A 584 -17.38 2.32 -7.07
CA LEU A 584 -17.74 3.70 -6.73
C LEU A 584 -17.28 4.70 -7.80
N MET A 585 -16.10 4.50 -8.40
CA MET A 585 -15.64 5.28 -9.55
C MET A 585 -16.63 5.16 -10.72
N PHE A 586 -17.06 3.96 -11.05
CA PHE A 586 -18.00 3.68 -12.13
C PHE A 586 -19.34 4.43 -11.95
N LYS A 587 -19.81 4.58 -10.72
CA LYS A 587 -21.01 5.36 -10.40
C LYS A 587 -20.76 6.87 -10.38
N TYR A 588 -19.74 7.32 -9.68
CA TYR A 588 -19.55 8.73 -9.30
C TYR A 588 -18.59 9.51 -10.19
N CYS A 589 -17.72 8.83 -10.94
CA CYS A 589 -16.79 9.42 -11.89
C CYS A 589 -16.77 8.67 -13.23
N PRO A 590 -17.95 8.54 -13.91
CA PRO A 590 -18.13 7.65 -15.06
C PRO A 590 -17.50 8.15 -16.35
N ASP A 591 -17.14 9.41 -16.44
CA ASP A 591 -16.79 10.08 -17.73
C ASP A 591 -15.42 9.70 -18.28
N TYR A 592 -14.65 8.87 -17.51
CA TYR A 592 -13.28 8.49 -17.88
C TYR A 592 -13.07 6.99 -17.65
N PRO A 593 -12.49 6.28 -18.63
CA PRO A 593 -12.17 4.86 -18.46
C PRO A 593 -11.08 4.64 -17.43
N ALA A 594 -11.18 3.53 -16.72
CA ALA A 594 -10.17 3.02 -15.81
C ALA A 594 -9.29 1.99 -16.52
N TRP A 595 -7.97 2.22 -16.54
CA TRP A 595 -6.97 1.30 -17.05
C TRP A 595 -6.28 0.58 -15.89
N LEU A 596 -6.29 -0.76 -15.93
CA LEU A 596 -5.54 -1.58 -15.00
C LEU A 596 -4.38 -2.24 -15.74
N ASN A 597 -3.16 -1.82 -15.39
CA ASN A 597 -1.92 -2.39 -15.89
C ASN A 597 -1.44 -3.52 -14.98
N HIS A 598 -1.00 -4.63 -15.56
CA HIS A 598 -0.50 -5.81 -14.87
C HIS A 598 1.03 -5.90 -14.98
N ALA A 599 1.68 -6.31 -13.89
CA ALA A 599 3.06 -6.75 -13.96
C ALA A 599 3.20 -7.99 -14.86
N PRO A 600 4.34 -8.21 -15.53
CA PRO A 600 4.52 -9.32 -16.47
C PRO A 600 4.74 -10.66 -15.74
N ARG A 601 3.80 -11.05 -14.89
CA ARG A 601 3.84 -12.22 -14.00
C ARG A 601 2.56 -13.05 -14.02
N LEU A 602 1.74 -12.90 -15.06
CA LEU A 602 0.42 -13.51 -15.16
C LEU A 602 0.42 -15.04 -15.29
N THR A 603 1.56 -15.68 -15.55
CA THR A 603 1.64 -17.14 -15.71
C THR A 603 1.64 -17.92 -14.40
N GLY A 604 1.56 -17.21 -13.27
CA GLY A 604 1.62 -17.81 -11.94
C GLY A 604 3.03 -18.20 -11.52
N SER A 605 3.24 -18.25 -10.22
CA SER A 605 4.45 -18.77 -9.59
C SER A 605 4.07 -19.34 -8.22
N PRO A 606 4.63 -20.48 -7.80
CA PRO A 606 4.42 -21.00 -6.44
C PRO A 606 4.75 -19.96 -5.35
N ASP A 607 5.71 -19.07 -5.62
CA ASP A 607 6.14 -18.04 -4.69
C ASP A 607 5.24 -16.79 -4.70
N MET A 608 4.39 -16.65 -5.71
CA MET A 608 3.48 -15.53 -5.90
C MET A 608 2.10 -16.02 -6.38
N PRO A 609 1.36 -16.75 -5.55
CA PRO A 609 0.10 -17.37 -5.96
C PRO A 609 -0.97 -16.36 -6.40
N ASN A 610 -0.87 -15.11 -5.94
CA ASN A 610 -1.78 -14.04 -6.36
C ASN A 610 -1.49 -13.52 -7.77
N GLN A 611 -0.30 -13.80 -8.33
CA GLN A 611 0.08 -13.41 -9.69
C GLN A 611 -0.17 -14.57 -10.64
N SER A 612 -1.43 -14.89 -10.85
CA SER A 612 -1.88 -15.91 -11.76
C SER A 612 -2.77 -15.30 -12.85
N PHE A 613 -2.92 -16.02 -13.95
CA PHE A 613 -3.83 -15.64 -15.02
C PHE A 613 -5.27 -15.45 -14.51
N ASP A 614 -5.69 -16.31 -13.60
CA ASP A 614 -7.05 -16.28 -13.04
C ASP A 614 -7.32 -15.06 -12.17
N ASN A 615 -6.38 -14.72 -11.30
CA ASN A 615 -6.48 -13.48 -10.55
C ASN A 615 -6.38 -12.27 -11.49
N GLY A 616 -5.49 -12.29 -12.48
CA GLY A 616 -5.41 -11.27 -13.53
C GLY A 616 -6.77 -11.03 -14.19
N ARG A 617 -7.49 -12.09 -14.53
CA ARG A 617 -8.85 -12.01 -15.08
C ARG A 617 -9.84 -11.30 -14.16
N ARG A 618 -9.81 -11.60 -12.86
CA ARG A 618 -10.67 -10.94 -11.87
C ARG A 618 -10.37 -9.45 -11.74
N PHE A 619 -9.09 -9.09 -11.73
CA PHE A 619 -8.67 -7.69 -11.67
C PHE A 619 -9.01 -6.95 -12.97
N ALA A 620 -8.73 -7.53 -14.14
CA ALA A 620 -9.01 -6.93 -15.43
C ALA A 620 -10.52 -6.68 -15.66
N ARG A 621 -11.40 -7.54 -15.11
CA ARG A 621 -12.85 -7.33 -15.17
C ARG A 621 -13.33 -6.10 -14.42
N ALA A 622 -12.64 -5.69 -13.36
CA ALA A 622 -12.99 -4.50 -12.58
C ALA A 622 -12.73 -3.20 -13.36
N ALA A 623 -11.82 -3.19 -14.33
CA ALA A 623 -11.45 -1.99 -15.11
C ALA A 623 -12.14 -1.95 -16.49
N ASN A 624 -12.09 -0.79 -17.16
CA ASN A 624 -12.65 -0.59 -18.51
C ASN A 624 -11.71 -1.09 -19.61
N LEU A 625 -10.41 -1.04 -19.36
CA LEU A 625 -9.36 -1.56 -20.23
C LEU A 625 -8.24 -2.18 -19.41
N THR A 626 -7.46 -3.03 -20.05
CA THR A 626 -6.36 -3.75 -19.39
C THR A 626 -5.07 -3.59 -20.17
N GLY A 627 -3.96 -4.05 -19.61
CA GLY A 627 -2.65 -4.07 -20.24
C GLY A 627 -1.60 -4.68 -19.35
N ALA A 628 -0.40 -4.76 -19.83
CA ALA A 628 0.76 -5.16 -19.04
C ALA A 628 1.98 -4.33 -19.43
N ASP A 629 2.91 -4.20 -18.52
CA ASP A 629 4.23 -3.67 -18.80
C ASP A 629 5.19 -4.80 -19.14
N ILE A 630 6.00 -4.62 -20.18
CA ILE A 630 6.92 -5.65 -20.66
C ILE A 630 8.22 -5.07 -21.18
N TYR A 631 9.36 -5.53 -20.60
CA TYR A 631 10.68 -4.94 -20.83
C TYR A 631 11.70 -6.03 -21.22
N PRO A 632 11.73 -6.48 -22.49
CA PRO A 632 12.53 -7.61 -22.94
C PRO A 632 13.98 -7.32 -23.30
N ILE A 633 14.43 -6.07 -23.30
CA ILE A 633 15.79 -5.70 -23.75
C ILE A 633 16.73 -5.55 -22.54
N PRO A 634 17.88 -6.25 -22.55
CA PRO A 634 18.36 -7.20 -23.57
C PRO A 634 17.54 -8.50 -23.57
N GLU A 635 17.44 -9.12 -24.76
CA GLU A 635 16.75 -10.42 -24.84
C GLU A 635 17.34 -11.45 -23.87
N GLY A 636 16.48 -12.27 -23.30
CA GLY A 636 16.87 -13.18 -22.22
C GLY A 636 16.75 -12.61 -20.82
N HIS A 637 16.48 -11.32 -20.66
CA HIS A 637 16.27 -10.69 -19.36
C HIS A 637 15.08 -11.32 -18.62
N GLY A 638 15.20 -11.41 -17.29
CA GLY A 638 14.25 -12.09 -16.43
C GLY A 638 12.99 -11.30 -16.05
N HIS A 639 12.66 -10.19 -16.72
CA HIS A 639 11.53 -9.33 -16.35
C HIS A 639 10.18 -10.05 -16.38
N ASN A 640 9.95 -10.93 -17.32
CA ASN A 640 8.73 -11.75 -17.38
C ASN A 640 8.98 -13.21 -16.96
N ASN A 641 7.95 -14.00 -16.71
CA ASN A 641 8.03 -15.41 -16.38
C ASN A 641 7.54 -16.34 -17.51
N LEU A 642 7.39 -15.85 -18.74
CA LEU A 642 7.16 -16.67 -19.92
C LEU A 642 8.41 -17.51 -20.27
N LYS A 643 8.22 -18.57 -21.03
CA LYS A 643 9.31 -19.28 -21.69
C LYS A 643 9.97 -18.45 -22.77
N ASN A 644 9.16 -17.66 -23.49
CA ASN A 644 9.64 -16.70 -24.49
C ASN A 644 10.37 -15.53 -23.80
N ARG A 645 11.66 -15.41 -24.05
CA ARG A 645 12.53 -14.32 -23.56
C ARG A 645 13.02 -13.40 -24.66
N THR A 646 12.44 -13.51 -25.87
CA THR A 646 12.74 -12.61 -26.99
C THR A 646 11.81 -11.42 -26.98
N MET A 647 12.05 -10.44 -27.86
CA MET A 647 11.19 -9.26 -27.98
C MET A 647 9.74 -9.61 -28.31
N SER A 648 9.47 -10.74 -28.98
CA SER A 648 8.11 -11.16 -29.30
C SER A 648 7.24 -11.55 -28.08
N CYS A 649 7.83 -11.62 -26.89
CA CYS A 649 7.04 -11.75 -25.66
C CYS A 649 6.09 -10.56 -25.41
N VAL A 650 6.35 -9.40 -26.04
CA VAL A 650 5.44 -8.24 -26.01
C VAL A 650 4.08 -8.60 -26.61
N GLY A 651 4.10 -9.23 -27.80
CA GLY A 651 2.88 -9.71 -28.44
C GLY A 651 2.18 -10.82 -27.64
N GLU A 652 2.94 -11.78 -27.10
CA GLU A 652 2.39 -12.85 -26.26
C GLU A 652 1.68 -12.30 -25.01
N TYR A 653 2.24 -11.26 -24.35
CA TYR A 653 1.56 -10.59 -23.25
C TYR A 653 0.34 -9.79 -23.69
N THR A 654 0.36 -9.23 -24.90
CA THR A 654 -0.81 -8.54 -25.47
C THR A 654 -1.95 -9.53 -25.68
N ASP A 655 -1.68 -10.71 -26.24
CA ASP A 655 -2.67 -11.79 -26.37
C ASP A 655 -3.19 -12.24 -25.00
N MET A 656 -2.31 -12.42 -24.00
CA MET A 656 -2.73 -12.74 -22.64
C MET A 656 -3.67 -11.68 -22.05
N CYS A 657 -3.37 -10.40 -22.22
CA CYS A 657 -4.23 -9.31 -21.75
C CYS A 657 -5.61 -9.33 -22.40
N ARG A 658 -5.69 -9.63 -23.71
CA ARG A 658 -6.96 -9.82 -24.40
C ARG A 658 -7.74 -11.02 -23.84
N GLU A 659 -7.05 -12.14 -23.62
CA GLU A 659 -7.66 -13.33 -23.07
C GLU A 659 -8.15 -13.16 -21.62
N LEU A 660 -7.50 -12.32 -20.78
CA LEU A 660 -7.98 -11.99 -19.43
C LEU A 660 -9.44 -11.51 -19.45
N THR A 661 -9.85 -10.84 -20.50
CA THR A 661 -11.19 -10.24 -20.65
C THR A 661 -12.02 -10.91 -21.75
N TRP A 662 -11.67 -12.10 -22.20
CA TRP A 662 -12.31 -12.78 -23.34
C TRP A 662 -12.40 -11.90 -24.58
N ASP A 663 -11.40 -11.06 -24.82
CA ASP A 663 -11.35 -10.11 -25.92
C ASP A 663 -12.52 -9.09 -25.95
N THR A 664 -13.07 -8.77 -24.77
CA THR A 664 -14.20 -7.83 -24.66
C THR A 664 -13.77 -6.41 -24.26
N LYS A 665 -12.50 -6.20 -23.92
CA LYS A 665 -11.97 -4.90 -23.50
C LYS A 665 -10.71 -4.52 -24.28
N PRO A 666 -10.50 -3.20 -24.49
CA PRO A 666 -9.28 -2.70 -25.12
C PRO A 666 -8.03 -3.06 -24.33
N VAL A 667 -6.92 -3.21 -25.04
CA VAL A 667 -5.59 -3.44 -24.43
C VAL A 667 -4.66 -2.31 -24.80
N TRP A 668 -4.03 -1.69 -23.79
CA TRP A 668 -2.91 -0.77 -23.95
C TRP A 668 -1.67 -1.38 -23.29
N MET A 669 -0.52 -1.29 -23.96
CA MET A 669 0.71 -1.91 -23.47
C MET A 669 1.72 -0.87 -23.01
N ILE A 670 2.36 -1.12 -21.88
CA ILE A 670 3.52 -0.34 -21.44
C ILE A 670 4.77 -1.08 -21.91
N ILE A 671 5.61 -0.42 -22.71
CA ILE A 671 6.78 -1.04 -23.33
C ILE A 671 8.07 -0.27 -23.00
N GLN A 672 9.20 -0.93 -23.16
CA GLN A 672 10.51 -0.48 -22.70
C GLN A 672 11.11 0.65 -23.54
N ALA A 673 11.51 1.74 -22.87
CA ALA A 673 12.30 2.82 -23.46
C ALA A 673 13.53 3.19 -22.58
N PHE A 674 14.10 2.23 -21.85
CA PHE A 674 15.23 2.42 -20.95
C PHE A 674 16.20 1.24 -20.98
N GLY A 675 17.42 1.44 -20.48
CA GLY A 675 18.34 0.35 -20.17
C GLY A 675 18.32 0.04 -18.67
N TRP A 676 18.32 -1.24 -18.28
CA TRP A 676 18.17 -1.67 -16.87
C TRP A 676 19.18 -1.05 -15.90
N SER A 677 20.37 -0.73 -16.35
CA SER A 677 21.40 -0.08 -15.53
C SER A 677 21.14 1.41 -15.27
N GLU A 678 20.22 2.04 -16.04
CA GLU A 678 19.91 3.46 -15.85
C GLU A 678 19.08 3.72 -14.57
N GLU A 679 18.35 2.75 -14.08
CA GLU A 679 17.67 2.84 -12.78
C GLU A 679 18.68 2.93 -11.61
N GLY A 680 19.91 2.41 -11.80
CA GLY A 680 21.05 2.54 -10.89
C GLY A 680 22.02 3.68 -11.21
N GLY A 681 21.67 4.56 -12.17
CA GLY A 681 22.38 5.82 -12.44
C GLY A 681 23.37 5.84 -13.61
N LYS A 682 23.71 4.73 -14.25
CA LYS A 682 24.61 4.73 -15.42
C LYS A 682 24.24 3.67 -16.44
N LEU A 683 24.15 4.09 -17.70
CA LEU A 683 23.98 3.19 -18.82
C LEU A 683 25.24 2.33 -19.00
N ASP A 684 25.10 1.02 -19.16
CA ASP A 684 26.20 0.11 -19.47
C ASP A 684 25.95 -0.71 -20.74
N ALA A 685 27.02 -1.26 -21.32
CA ALA A 685 26.94 -2.02 -22.57
C ALA A 685 26.18 -3.36 -22.42
N LYS A 686 26.00 -3.90 -21.21
CA LYS A 686 25.29 -5.16 -20.95
C LYS A 686 23.77 -4.96 -20.90
N ASN A 687 23.37 -3.74 -20.55
CA ASN A 687 21.97 -3.35 -20.41
C ASN A 687 21.67 -2.10 -21.26
N PRO A 688 21.83 -2.16 -22.58
CA PRO A 688 21.64 -1.00 -23.45
C PRO A 688 20.18 -0.57 -23.51
N ARG A 689 19.95 0.67 -23.90
CA ARG A 689 18.63 1.11 -24.34
C ARG A 689 18.21 0.36 -25.61
N PRO A 690 16.92 0.13 -25.83
CA PRO A 690 16.44 -0.40 -27.11
C PRO A 690 16.89 0.48 -28.27
N THR A 691 17.34 -0.15 -29.35
CA THR A 691 17.67 0.52 -30.62
C THR A 691 16.40 0.92 -31.36
N GLU A 692 16.50 1.78 -32.39
CA GLU A 692 15.39 2.14 -33.29
C GLU A 692 14.63 0.89 -33.81
N LYS A 693 15.36 -0.12 -34.29
CA LYS A 693 14.79 -1.38 -34.79
C LYS A 693 14.02 -2.13 -33.68
N GLN A 694 14.56 -2.18 -32.48
CA GLN A 694 13.92 -2.85 -31.34
C GLN A 694 12.68 -2.10 -30.85
N LEU A 695 12.74 -0.76 -30.75
CA LEU A 695 11.58 0.06 -30.41
C LEU A 695 10.46 -0.16 -31.43
N ARG A 696 10.79 -0.09 -32.72
CA ARG A 696 9.85 -0.31 -33.80
C ARG A 696 9.22 -1.70 -33.77
N PHE A 697 10.03 -2.75 -33.56
CA PHE A 697 9.52 -4.12 -33.43
C PHE A 697 8.55 -4.27 -32.28
N MET A 698 8.91 -3.82 -31.07
CA MET A 698 8.06 -3.94 -29.88
C MET A 698 6.69 -3.29 -30.06
N ILE A 699 6.64 -2.07 -30.64
CA ILE A 699 5.37 -1.41 -30.96
C ILE A 699 4.49 -2.28 -31.85
N TRP A 700 5.03 -2.66 -33.01
CA TRP A 700 4.23 -3.32 -34.04
C TRP A 700 3.90 -4.76 -33.70
N ASN A 701 4.74 -5.40 -32.86
CA ASN A 701 4.41 -6.69 -32.26
C ASN A 701 3.19 -6.54 -31.32
N ALA A 702 3.16 -5.55 -30.42
CA ALA A 702 1.98 -5.29 -29.59
C ALA A 702 0.73 -4.97 -30.44
N VAL A 703 0.86 -4.07 -31.43
CA VAL A 703 -0.27 -3.61 -32.25
C VAL A 703 -0.86 -4.72 -33.12
N THR A 704 -0.02 -5.56 -33.73
CA THR A 704 -0.49 -6.71 -34.53
C THR A 704 -1.12 -7.81 -33.67
N HIS A 705 -0.81 -7.87 -32.38
CA HIS A 705 -1.48 -8.71 -31.38
C HIS A 705 -2.74 -8.08 -30.77
N GLY A 706 -3.09 -6.85 -31.15
CA GLY A 706 -4.34 -6.22 -30.78
C GLY A 706 -4.25 -5.06 -29.80
N ALA A 707 -3.06 -4.59 -29.44
CA ALA A 707 -2.95 -3.37 -28.67
C ALA A 707 -3.54 -2.16 -29.40
N ARG A 708 -4.26 -1.31 -28.67
CA ARG A 708 -4.90 -0.09 -29.15
C ARG A 708 -4.39 1.17 -28.46
N GLY A 709 -3.28 1.06 -27.75
CA GLY A 709 -2.52 2.13 -27.16
C GLY A 709 -1.14 1.64 -26.76
N ILE A 710 -0.13 2.50 -26.89
CA ILE A 710 1.26 2.22 -26.54
C ILE A 710 1.72 3.29 -25.58
N VAL A 711 2.30 2.87 -24.46
CA VAL A 711 2.87 3.78 -23.48
C VAL A 711 4.32 3.36 -23.19
N TRP A 712 5.22 4.32 -23.16
CA TRP A 712 6.62 4.10 -22.91
C TRP A 712 6.97 4.27 -21.44
N TYR A 713 7.63 3.28 -20.86
CA TYR A 713 8.26 3.43 -19.56
C TYR A 713 9.74 3.77 -19.69
N GLY A 714 10.21 4.71 -18.90
CA GLY A 714 11.59 5.16 -18.85
C GLY A 714 12.01 6.21 -19.87
N ALA A 715 11.19 6.50 -20.89
CA ALA A 715 11.48 7.57 -21.85
C ALA A 715 11.51 8.95 -21.20
N GLY A 716 10.64 9.22 -20.23
CA GLY A 716 10.52 10.51 -19.58
C GLY A 716 11.77 10.96 -18.80
N CYS A 717 12.63 10.03 -18.42
CA CYS A 717 13.89 10.31 -17.72
C CYS A 717 15.10 10.47 -18.67
N LYS A 718 14.87 10.51 -19.99
CA LYS A 718 15.95 10.58 -21.00
C LYS A 718 16.21 12.02 -21.43
N ASP A 719 17.47 12.26 -21.84
CA ASP A 719 17.83 13.50 -22.49
C ASP A 719 17.09 13.60 -23.84
N VAL A 720 16.11 14.50 -23.91
CA VAL A 720 15.27 14.73 -25.09
C VAL A 720 16.03 15.36 -26.26
N TYR A 721 17.30 15.76 -26.06
CA TYR A 721 18.17 16.34 -27.08
C TYR A 721 19.17 15.32 -27.64
N SER A 722 19.16 14.08 -27.14
CA SER A 722 20.11 13.01 -27.51
C SER A 722 19.80 12.45 -28.92
N GLU A 723 20.78 11.77 -29.53
CA GLU A 723 20.60 11.00 -30.77
C GLU A 723 19.62 9.84 -30.56
N TRP A 724 19.66 9.19 -29.38
CA TRP A 724 18.69 8.15 -29.06
C TRP A 724 17.24 8.69 -29.08
N TRP A 725 17.03 9.92 -28.59
CA TRP A 725 15.70 10.53 -28.64
C TRP A 725 15.24 10.80 -30.08
N ARG A 726 16.14 11.13 -31.00
CA ARG A 726 15.79 11.30 -32.44
C ARG A 726 15.30 9.99 -33.05
N ASP A 727 15.95 8.86 -32.70
CA ASP A 727 15.53 7.53 -33.16
C ASP A 727 14.16 7.17 -32.53
N PHE A 728 14.00 7.43 -31.26
CA PHE A 728 12.74 7.27 -30.53
C PHE A 728 11.62 8.13 -31.15
N ALA A 729 11.88 9.40 -31.44
CA ALA A 729 10.93 10.31 -32.08
C ALA A 729 10.54 9.83 -33.49
N LYS A 730 11.49 9.35 -34.29
CA LYS A 730 11.22 8.78 -35.61
C LYS A 730 10.21 7.63 -35.51
N VAL A 731 10.41 6.70 -34.58
CA VAL A 731 9.52 5.54 -34.41
C VAL A 731 8.13 5.97 -33.96
N ASN A 732 8.02 6.95 -33.09
CA ASN A 732 6.72 7.45 -32.65
C ASN A 732 5.98 8.27 -33.71
N LEU A 733 6.69 9.01 -34.54
CA LEU A 733 6.09 9.72 -35.67
C LEU A 733 5.59 8.74 -36.74
N GLU A 734 6.33 7.66 -37.02
CA GLU A 734 5.87 6.57 -37.89
C GLU A 734 4.62 5.89 -37.32
N LEU A 735 4.62 5.60 -36.01
CA LEU A 735 3.47 5.04 -35.30
C LEU A 735 2.26 5.96 -35.42
N LYS A 736 2.44 7.25 -35.16
CA LYS A 736 1.36 8.24 -35.29
C LYS A 736 0.75 8.29 -36.69
N GLU A 737 1.57 8.35 -37.74
CA GLU A 737 1.10 8.41 -39.12
C GLU A 737 0.27 7.18 -39.48
N LEU A 738 0.72 5.98 -39.10
CA LEU A 738 0.00 4.74 -39.38
C LEU A 738 -1.25 4.59 -38.50
N THR A 739 -1.21 4.99 -37.23
CA THR A 739 -2.38 4.91 -36.35
C THR A 739 -3.46 5.92 -36.76
N ASP A 740 -3.10 7.07 -37.29
CA ASP A 740 -4.07 8.01 -37.89
C ASP A 740 -4.85 7.38 -39.06
N LEU A 741 -4.25 6.41 -39.78
CA LEU A 741 -4.97 5.59 -40.81
C LEU A 741 -5.76 4.45 -40.14
N MET A 742 -5.17 3.77 -39.15
CA MET A 742 -5.77 2.60 -38.50
C MET A 742 -7.08 2.92 -37.76
N VAL A 743 -7.20 4.10 -37.17
CA VAL A 743 -8.40 4.47 -36.41
C VAL A 743 -9.60 4.85 -37.32
N GLN A 744 -9.41 4.94 -38.63
CA GLN A 744 -10.45 5.35 -39.59
C GLN A 744 -11.29 4.20 -40.14
N SER A 745 -10.90 2.94 -39.91
CA SER A 745 -11.59 1.76 -40.43
C SER A 745 -11.40 0.57 -39.50
N PRO A 746 -12.25 -0.46 -39.56
CA PRO A 746 -12.00 -1.71 -38.84
C PRO A 746 -10.61 -2.26 -39.17
N ILE A 747 -9.97 -2.84 -38.15
CA ILE A 747 -8.65 -3.47 -38.27
C ILE A 747 -8.88 -4.97 -38.37
N GLU A 748 -8.41 -5.58 -39.46
CA GLU A 748 -8.56 -7.00 -39.71
C GLU A 748 -7.24 -7.74 -39.54
N GLU A 749 -7.26 -8.90 -38.90
CA GLU A 749 -6.11 -9.82 -38.86
C GLU A 749 -5.92 -10.49 -40.23
N ILE A 750 -4.69 -10.52 -40.72
CA ILE A 750 -4.34 -11.22 -41.98
C ILE A 750 -4.10 -12.70 -41.64
N LYS A 751 -4.94 -13.57 -42.19
CA LYS A 751 -4.84 -15.02 -41.99
C LYS A 751 -3.92 -15.70 -43.00
N GLY A 752 -3.44 -16.90 -42.70
CA GLY A 752 -2.65 -17.73 -43.64
C GLY A 752 -1.19 -17.29 -43.78
N LEU A 753 -0.67 -16.46 -42.90
CA LEU A 753 0.74 -16.07 -42.87
C LEU A 753 1.66 -17.21 -42.43
N PRO A 754 2.95 -17.18 -42.79
CA PRO A 754 3.94 -18.13 -42.30
C PRO A 754 3.99 -18.17 -40.75
N ALA A 755 4.41 -19.29 -40.18
CA ALA A 755 4.55 -19.42 -38.75
C ALA A 755 5.49 -18.34 -38.17
N GLY A 756 5.08 -17.68 -37.08
CA GLY A 756 5.83 -16.58 -36.49
C GLY A 756 5.79 -15.27 -37.29
N VAL A 757 4.88 -15.17 -38.27
CA VAL A 757 4.57 -13.90 -38.96
C VAL A 757 3.14 -13.49 -38.61
N ARG A 758 2.98 -12.28 -38.14
CA ARG A 758 1.69 -11.65 -37.84
C ARG A 758 1.41 -10.53 -38.80
N GLY A 759 0.14 -10.28 -39.06
CA GLY A 759 -0.24 -9.17 -39.93
C GLY A 759 -1.63 -8.65 -39.66
N ILE A 760 -1.79 -7.34 -39.81
CA ILE A 760 -3.07 -6.63 -39.77
C ILE A 760 -3.23 -5.75 -41.02
N ARG A 761 -4.45 -5.50 -41.41
CA ARG A 761 -4.79 -4.59 -42.54
C ARG A 761 -6.02 -3.76 -42.23
N GLY A 762 -6.12 -2.66 -42.90
CA GLY A 762 -7.29 -1.80 -42.94
C GLY A 762 -7.31 -1.02 -44.27
N LYS A 763 -8.12 0.02 -44.32
CA LYS A 763 -8.21 0.83 -45.54
C LYS A 763 -6.89 1.58 -45.78
N GLY A 764 -6.20 1.23 -46.89
CA GLY A 764 -4.99 1.91 -47.33
C GLY A 764 -3.70 1.46 -46.66
N TYR A 765 -3.74 0.40 -45.84
CA TYR A 765 -2.53 -0.15 -45.20
C TYR A 765 -2.62 -1.66 -44.93
N ALA A 766 -1.44 -2.30 -44.93
CA ALA A 766 -1.19 -3.58 -44.26
C ALA A 766 0.15 -3.54 -43.55
N ILE A 767 0.22 -4.20 -42.39
CA ILE A 767 1.40 -4.22 -41.51
C ILE A 767 1.72 -5.67 -41.21
N TYR A 768 2.98 -6.07 -41.41
CA TYR A 768 3.46 -7.41 -41.13
C TYR A 768 4.63 -7.36 -40.18
N VAL A 769 4.66 -8.27 -39.21
CA VAL A 769 5.70 -8.41 -38.19
C VAL A 769 6.24 -9.83 -38.21
N ASN A 770 7.55 -9.97 -38.35
CA ASN A 770 8.25 -11.25 -38.26
C ASN A 770 8.82 -11.47 -36.89
N GLU A 771 8.25 -12.37 -36.13
CA GLU A 771 8.70 -12.74 -34.78
C GLU A 771 9.90 -13.69 -34.77
N ASN A 772 10.21 -14.26 -35.92
CA ASN A 772 11.30 -15.22 -36.09
C ASN A 772 12.68 -14.50 -36.10
N LYS A 773 13.70 -15.26 -35.72
CA LYS A 773 15.13 -14.85 -35.88
C LYS A 773 15.68 -15.16 -37.25
N THR A 774 14.84 -15.59 -38.18
CA THR A 774 15.15 -15.85 -39.61
C THR A 774 14.25 -15.00 -40.48
N GLU A 775 14.70 -14.75 -41.72
CA GLU A 775 13.90 -14.07 -42.71
C GLU A 775 12.61 -14.83 -43.04
N ALA A 776 11.54 -14.12 -43.31
CA ALA A 776 10.25 -14.63 -43.76
C ALA A 776 9.79 -13.92 -45.01
N ILE A 777 8.73 -14.42 -45.66
CA ILE A 777 8.09 -13.75 -46.77
C ILE A 777 6.67 -13.38 -46.36
N ALA A 778 6.30 -12.14 -46.57
CA ALA A 778 4.95 -11.63 -46.40
C ALA A 778 4.60 -10.71 -47.55
N ASP A 779 3.41 -10.86 -48.11
CA ASP A 779 2.94 -10.06 -49.28
C ASP A 779 3.92 -10.10 -50.48
N GLY A 780 4.56 -11.26 -50.73
CA GLY A 780 5.57 -11.41 -51.76
C GLY A 780 6.90 -10.68 -51.53
N LYS A 781 7.11 -10.09 -50.37
CA LYS A 781 8.31 -9.32 -50.00
C LYS A 781 9.09 -10.01 -48.88
N ALA A 782 10.41 -9.88 -48.90
CA ALA A 782 11.26 -10.33 -47.85
C ALA A 782 11.02 -9.49 -46.57
N LEU A 783 10.86 -10.17 -45.43
CA LEU A 783 10.64 -9.58 -44.11
C LEU A 783 11.79 -10.01 -43.23
N GLU A 784 12.62 -9.05 -42.85
CA GLU A 784 13.80 -9.29 -42.05
C GLU A 784 13.51 -10.05 -40.71
N PRO A 785 14.50 -10.72 -40.15
CA PRO A 785 14.38 -11.27 -38.76
C PRO A 785 14.00 -10.18 -37.76
N GLN A 786 12.98 -10.44 -36.95
CA GLN A 786 12.43 -9.47 -36.01
C GLN A 786 12.22 -8.10 -36.69
N GLY A 787 11.66 -8.13 -37.89
CA GLY A 787 11.44 -6.95 -38.75
C GLY A 787 9.95 -6.61 -38.88
N VAL A 788 9.71 -5.42 -39.40
CA VAL A 788 8.37 -4.88 -39.64
C VAL A 788 8.30 -4.38 -41.08
N LEU A 789 7.27 -4.81 -41.86
CA LEU A 789 7.00 -4.38 -43.20
C LEU A 789 5.67 -3.61 -43.24
N PHE A 790 5.70 -2.43 -43.81
CA PHE A 790 4.50 -1.66 -44.12
C PHE A 790 4.22 -1.71 -45.63
N VAL A 791 2.97 -1.94 -45.94
CA VAL A 791 2.43 -1.81 -47.30
C VAL A 791 1.31 -0.77 -47.23
N THR A 792 1.53 0.38 -47.79
CA THR A 792 0.61 1.53 -47.71
C THR A 792 0.34 2.08 -49.12
N ASP A 793 -0.89 2.59 -49.38
CA ASP A 793 -1.27 3.21 -50.64
C ASP A 793 -0.43 4.46 -50.95
N LYS A 794 0.05 5.13 -49.93
CA LYS A 794 0.94 6.30 -50.03
C LYS A 794 2.19 6.04 -49.16
N PRO A 795 3.38 6.45 -49.68
CA PRO A 795 4.59 6.36 -48.88
C PRO A 795 4.43 7.07 -47.54
N LEU A 796 4.97 6.47 -46.44
CA LEU A 796 5.02 7.13 -45.16
C LEU A 796 5.93 8.34 -45.23
N THR A 797 5.50 9.42 -44.61
CA THR A 797 6.21 10.70 -44.61
C THR A 797 7.09 10.87 -43.36
N ALA A 798 6.91 10.02 -42.34
CA ALA A 798 7.65 10.08 -41.10
C ALA A 798 9.16 9.96 -41.31
N ALA A 799 9.84 11.09 -41.36
CA ALA A 799 11.29 11.18 -41.44
C ALA A 799 11.90 11.36 -40.04
N LYS A 800 13.15 10.94 -39.90
CA LYS A 800 13.92 11.22 -38.68
C LYS A 800 13.96 12.73 -38.44
N PRO A 801 13.46 13.25 -37.32
CA PRO A 801 13.39 14.67 -37.05
C PRO A 801 14.80 15.28 -36.97
N ALA A 802 14.92 16.58 -37.18
CA ALA A 802 16.12 17.31 -36.81
C ALA A 802 16.41 17.17 -35.30
N ARG A 803 17.67 17.34 -34.90
CA ARG A 803 18.03 17.31 -33.48
C ARG A 803 17.26 18.40 -32.76
N PHE A 804 16.59 18.00 -31.69
CA PHE A 804 15.96 18.97 -30.81
C PHE A 804 17.02 19.78 -30.06
N ILE A 805 16.73 21.04 -29.85
CA ILE A 805 17.56 21.98 -29.04
C ILE A 805 16.69 22.51 -27.93
N LYS A 806 17.31 22.88 -26.83
CA LYS A 806 16.62 23.52 -25.71
C LYS A 806 16.11 24.88 -26.14
N GLU A 807 14.84 25.12 -25.85
CA GLU A 807 14.17 26.39 -26.09
C GLU A 807 13.54 26.88 -24.80
N GLU A 808 13.74 28.11 -24.45
CA GLU A 808 13.06 28.70 -23.30
C GLU A 808 11.55 28.76 -23.59
N GLN A 809 10.75 28.19 -22.71
CA GLN A 809 9.29 28.12 -22.85
C GLN A 809 8.63 28.92 -21.72
N THR A 810 7.63 29.70 -22.06
CA THR A 810 6.77 30.41 -21.12
C THR A 810 5.31 30.16 -21.47
N LEU A 811 4.44 30.02 -20.49
CA LEU A 811 3.00 29.86 -20.72
C LEU A 811 2.28 31.17 -21.07
N GLY A 812 3.02 32.29 -21.12
CA GLY A 812 2.48 33.61 -21.47
C GLY A 812 1.68 34.27 -20.36
N LYS A 813 1.06 35.43 -20.65
CA LYS A 813 0.31 36.26 -19.67
C LYS A 813 -0.97 35.63 -19.12
N GLN A 814 -1.36 34.45 -19.56
CA GLN A 814 -2.58 33.77 -19.10
C GLN A 814 -2.46 33.14 -17.72
N LEU A 815 -1.27 33.02 -17.19
CA LEU A 815 -1.02 32.45 -15.88
C LEU A 815 -0.14 33.44 -15.12
N ASP A 816 -0.64 33.97 -14.00
CA ASP A 816 0.08 34.93 -13.14
C ASP A 816 1.21 34.26 -12.35
N PHE A 817 2.00 33.37 -13.00
CA PHE A 817 3.12 32.72 -12.32
C PHE A 817 4.33 32.51 -13.25
N GLU A 818 5.48 32.63 -12.63
CA GLU A 818 6.79 32.46 -13.27
C GLU A 818 7.40 31.12 -12.86
N ILE A 819 7.89 30.34 -13.83
CA ILE A 819 8.63 29.11 -13.55
C ILE A 819 10.10 29.46 -13.48
N LYS A 820 10.69 29.34 -12.28
CA LYS A 820 12.12 29.52 -12.05
C LYS A 820 12.65 28.39 -11.17
N PRO A 821 13.96 28.09 -11.21
CA PRO A 821 14.57 27.20 -10.24
C PRO A 821 14.23 27.62 -8.80
N PHE A 822 14.09 26.66 -7.92
CA PHE A 822 13.77 26.92 -6.51
C PHE A 822 14.98 27.51 -5.80
N ASP A 823 14.93 28.79 -5.46
CA ASP A 823 16.03 29.57 -4.88
C ASP A 823 15.72 30.15 -3.48
N VAL A 824 14.81 29.57 -2.73
CA VAL A 824 14.52 29.95 -1.34
C VAL A 824 15.61 29.45 -0.42
N GLU A 825 16.17 30.31 0.43
CA GLU A 825 17.33 29.95 1.26
C GLU A 825 17.02 29.06 2.47
N GLY A 826 15.78 29.05 2.97
CA GLY A 826 15.39 28.21 4.11
C GLY A 826 15.59 26.70 3.86
N ASP A 827 15.75 25.93 4.91
CA ASP A 827 15.75 24.47 4.84
C ASP A 827 14.32 23.92 4.88
N TRP A 828 14.09 22.78 4.27
CA TRP A 828 12.88 22.03 4.50
C TRP A 828 12.88 21.47 5.92
N VAL A 829 11.80 21.73 6.64
CA VAL A 829 11.62 21.33 8.04
C VAL A 829 10.25 20.69 8.23
N ALA A 830 10.19 19.69 9.12
CA ALA A 830 8.97 18.99 9.49
C ALA A 830 8.88 18.78 11.00
N HIS A 831 7.70 18.42 11.49
CA HIS A 831 7.55 17.95 12.86
C HIS A 831 8.32 16.63 13.05
N PRO A 832 9.17 16.47 14.10
CA PRO A 832 10.11 15.34 14.19
C PRO A 832 9.44 13.95 14.22
N ILE A 833 8.18 13.87 14.67
CA ILE A 833 7.43 12.60 14.75
C ILE A 833 6.44 12.43 13.58
N HIS A 834 5.87 13.54 13.08
CA HIS A 834 4.80 13.51 12.07
C HIS A 834 5.29 13.84 10.66
N THR A 835 6.43 13.29 10.26
CA THR A 835 7.02 13.52 8.93
C THR A 835 6.27 12.82 7.79
N ASN A 836 5.42 11.84 8.12
CA ASN A 836 4.68 11.03 7.13
C ASN A 836 3.34 10.51 7.69
N THR A 837 2.74 11.22 8.65
CA THR A 837 1.46 10.83 9.24
C THR A 837 0.34 11.44 8.42
N PRO A 838 -0.51 10.66 7.74
CA PRO A 838 -1.60 11.21 6.93
C PRO A 838 -2.69 11.84 7.79
N HIS A 839 -3.40 12.82 7.23
CA HIS A 839 -4.53 13.53 7.83
C HIS A 839 -4.21 14.20 9.18
N VAL A 840 -2.97 14.64 9.34
CA VAL A 840 -2.51 15.32 10.55
C VAL A 840 -2.22 16.79 10.27
N THR A 841 -2.62 17.68 11.18
CA THR A 841 -2.15 19.06 11.23
C THR A 841 -1.17 19.20 12.39
N VAL A 842 -0.01 19.77 12.10
CA VAL A 842 1.00 20.18 13.09
C VAL A 842 1.23 21.69 13.00
N TYR A 843 1.72 22.26 14.06
CA TYR A 843 1.90 23.71 14.13
C TYR A 843 3.38 24.03 14.28
N SER A 844 3.83 25.08 13.59
CA SER A 844 5.18 25.62 13.79
C SER A 844 5.13 27.07 14.25
N LYS A 845 6.19 27.50 14.92
CA LYS A 845 6.44 28.89 15.26
C LYS A 845 7.90 29.24 15.14
N GLN A 846 8.16 30.49 14.75
CA GLN A 846 9.49 31.05 14.76
C GLN A 846 9.40 32.55 14.99
N SER A 847 10.29 33.13 15.85
CA SER A 847 10.45 34.58 16.03
C SER A 847 11.53 35.07 15.10
N PHE A 848 11.36 36.31 14.64
CA PHE A 848 12.34 37.03 13.83
C PHE A 848 12.28 38.56 14.11
N ASN A 849 13.40 39.26 13.93
CA ASN A 849 13.50 40.67 14.17
C ASN A 849 13.60 41.47 12.86
N LEU A 850 12.90 42.57 12.79
CA LEU A 850 12.96 43.53 11.68
C LEU A 850 13.35 44.91 12.18
N GLY A 851 14.10 45.66 11.34
CA GLY A 851 14.22 47.09 11.48
C GLY A 851 12.89 47.80 11.14
N GLU A 852 12.94 48.92 10.43
CA GLU A 852 11.71 49.49 9.85
C GLU A 852 11.14 48.54 8.77
N PRO A 853 9.86 48.15 8.87
CA PRO A 853 9.26 47.22 7.94
C PRO A 853 8.95 47.91 6.60
N LYS A 854 9.84 47.70 5.64
CA LYS A 854 9.67 48.13 4.24
C LYS A 854 9.83 46.92 3.32
N ASN A 855 8.98 46.78 2.30
CA ASN A 855 9.08 45.76 1.27
C ASN A 855 9.35 44.34 1.86
N ILE A 856 8.54 43.92 2.81
CA ILE A 856 8.70 42.61 3.44
C ILE A 856 7.96 41.57 2.64
N VAL A 857 8.70 40.62 2.08
CA VAL A 857 8.15 39.57 1.21
C VAL A 857 8.41 38.21 1.81
N LEU A 858 7.34 37.42 1.93
CA LEU A 858 7.39 35.98 2.32
C LEU A 858 7.41 35.10 1.06
N TYR A 859 8.33 34.18 1.04
CA TYR A 859 8.42 33.07 0.07
C TYR A 859 8.19 31.77 0.83
N ILE A 860 7.18 30.98 0.49
CA ILE A 860 6.84 29.76 1.23
C ILE A 860 6.38 28.63 0.31
N SER A 861 6.82 27.42 0.66
CA SER A 861 6.30 26.15 0.13
C SER A 861 5.91 25.22 1.27
N ALA A 862 4.89 24.42 1.08
CA ALA A 862 4.43 23.44 2.05
C ALA A 862 3.92 22.17 1.35
N ASP A 863 4.14 21.05 1.97
CA ASP A 863 3.63 19.75 1.57
C ASP A 863 2.76 19.16 2.69
N ASP A 864 1.44 19.03 2.57
CA ASP A 864 0.57 19.39 1.41
C ASP A 864 0.08 20.84 1.46
N THR A 865 -0.43 21.29 2.62
CA THR A 865 -1.03 22.63 2.76
C THR A 865 -0.58 23.35 4.03
N ALA A 866 -0.55 24.68 3.97
CA ALA A 866 -0.26 25.50 5.15
C ALA A 866 -1.21 26.69 5.27
N LYS A 867 -1.61 26.99 6.53
CA LYS A 867 -2.23 28.25 6.94
C LYS A 867 -1.24 29.02 7.79
N LEU A 868 -1.19 30.32 7.61
CA LEU A 868 -0.20 31.18 8.25
C LEU A 868 -0.83 32.26 9.09
N THR A 869 -0.17 32.57 10.21
CA THR A 869 -0.43 33.81 10.97
C THR A 869 0.88 34.54 11.24
N ILE A 870 0.86 35.86 11.17
CA ILE A 870 1.97 36.69 11.60
C ILE A 870 1.45 37.63 12.68
N ASN A 871 2.15 37.66 13.83
CA ASN A 871 1.74 38.44 15.01
C ASN A 871 0.27 38.22 15.40
N GLY A 872 -0.22 36.97 15.25
CA GLY A 872 -1.59 36.56 15.55
C GLY A 872 -2.64 36.93 14.49
N LYS A 873 -2.26 37.60 13.40
CA LYS A 873 -3.17 37.90 12.28
C LYS A 873 -3.04 36.85 11.20
N GLU A 874 -4.14 36.24 10.82
CA GLU A 874 -4.18 35.26 9.72
C GLU A 874 -3.92 35.95 8.37
N LEU A 875 -3.10 35.29 7.54
CA LEU A 875 -2.83 35.73 6.19
C LEU A 875 -3.88 35.13 5.26
N ASP A 876 -4.51 35.96 4.46
CA ASP A 876 -5.40 35.52 3.39
C ASP A 876 -4.58 34.97 2.21
N VAL A 877 -4.02 33.78 2.41
CA VAL A 877 -3.15 33.12 1.45
C VAL A 877 -3.34 31.61 1.50
N LYS A 878 -3.45 30.99 0.33
CA LYS A 878 -3.51 29.54 0.19
C LYS A 878 -2.13 29.03 -0.19
N VAL A 879 -1.48 28.29 0.70
CA VAL A 879 -0.19 27.64 0.44
C VAL A 879 -0.44 26.16 0.33
N ASN A 880 -0.13 25.55 -0.83
CA ASN A 880 -0.24 24.12 -1.02
C ASN A 880 0.71 23.63 -2.13
N GLY A 881 1.32 22.46 -1.87
CA GLY A 881 2.24 21.77 -2.75
C GLY A 881 3.71 22.18 -2.58
N HIS A 882 4.56 21.18 -2.40
CA HIS A 882 6.00 21.36 -2.18
C HIS A 882 6.77 21.91 -3.39
N ARG A 883 6.19 21.81 -4.59
CA ARG A 883 6.79 22.29 -5.84
C ARG A 883 6.43 23.74 -6.18
N ARG A 884 5.75 24.41 -5.27
CA ARG A 884 5.24 25.74 -5.48
C ARG A 884 5.75 26.70 -4.43
N VAL A 885 6.33 27.82 -4.82
CA VAL A 885 6.62 28.93 -3.92
C VAL A 885 5.48 29.93 -4.00
N THR A 886 4.75 30.09 -2.91
CA THR A 886 3.83 31.21 -2.74
C THR A 886 4.61 32.44 -2.30
N ILE A 887 4.44 33.54 -3.01
CA ILE A 887 5.13 34.82 -2.72
C ILE A 887 4.07 35.82 -2.30
N MET A 888 4.27 36.45 -1.13
CA MET A 888 3.30 37.38 -0.57
C MET A 888 4.00 38.62 0.04
N ASP A 889 3.50 39.79 -0.24
CA ASP A 889 3.87 41.00 0.52
C ASP A 889 3.21 40.96 1.91
N ILE A 890 4.03 40.83 2.94
CA ILE A 890 3.59 40.76 4.34
C ILE A 890 3.87 42.03 5.12
N THR A 891 4.25 43.15 4.46
CA THR A 891 4.63 44.41 5.10
C THR A 891 3.56 44.91 6.08
N LYS A 892 2.27 44.79 5.75
CA LYS A 892 1.16 45.19 6.64
C LYS A 892 0.92 44.29 7.86
N TYR A 893 1.55 43.12 7.94
CA TYR A 893 1.39 42.14 9.04
C TYR A 893 2.54 42.18 10.04
N VAL A 894 3.65 42.81 9.70
CA VAL A 894 4.86 42.90 10.53
C VAL A 894 5.04 44.28 11.17
N LYS A 895 5.90 44.35 12.17
CA LYS A 895 6.27 45.56 12.89
C LYS A 895 7.78 45.69 13.06
N ALA A 896 8.28 46.85 13.42
CA ALA A 896 9.66 47.02 13.89
C ALA A 896 9.87 46.21 15.19
N GLY A 897 11.04 45.62 15.36
CA GLY A 897 11.39 44.74 16.46
C GLY A 897 10.96 43.30 16.23
N GLU A 898 10.61 42.60 17.30
CA GLU A 898 10.27 41.17 17.27
C GLU A 898 8.91 40.91 16.62
N ASN A 899 8.90 39.95 15.70
CA ASN A 899 7.74 39.38 15.02
C ASN A 899 7.71 37.87 15.18
N THR A 900 6.53 37.28 15.09
CA THR A 900 6.36 35.82 15.15
C THR A 900 5.55 35.36 13.95
N ILE A 901 6.07 34.37 13.21
CA ILE A 901 5.34 33.59 12.20
C ILE A 901 4.91 32.27 12.79
N ASN A 902 3.64 31.90 12.62
CA ASN A 902 3.12 30.57 12.94
C ASN A 902 2.52 29.95 11.69
N VAL A 903 2.74 28.65 11.54
CA VAL A 903 2.23 27.88 10.39
C VAL A 903 1.50 26.64 10.90
N ALA A 904 0.25 26.47 10.50
CA ALA A 904 -0.49 25.22 10.64
C ALA A 904 -0.28 24.41 9.36
N LEU A 905 0.59 23.40 9.43
CA LEU A 905 0.98 22.53 8.33
C LEU A 905 0.12 21.27 8.37
N THR A 906 -0.63 21.02 7.31
CA THR A 906 -1.51 19.84 7.20
C THR A 906 -0.98 18.88 6.14
N ASN A 907 -0.75 17.65 6.57
CA ASN A 907 -0.42 16.52 5.70
C ASN A 907 -1.69 15.77 5.31
N MET A 908 -1.92 15.58 4.03
CA MET A 908 -3.02 14.74 3.53
C MET A 908 -2.55 13.32 3.30
N THR A 909 -1.41 13.15 2.63
CA THR A 909 -0.80 11.81 2.37
C THR A 909 0.70 11.97 2.07
N GLY A 910 1.48 10.94 2.39
CA GLY A 910 2.91 10.94 2.06
C GLY A 910 3.77 11.78 3.02
N PRO A 911 5.00 12.13 2.63
CA PRO A 911 5.87 12.99 3.42
C PRO A 911 5.29 14.39 3.56
N THR A 912 5.59 15.06 4.66
CA THR A 912 5.18 16.44 4.91
C THR A 912 6.36 17.29 5.33
N GLY A 913 6.32 18.55 4.97
CA GLY A 913 7.31 19.54 5.36
C GLY A 913 6.95 20.93 4.86
N MET A 914 7.66 21.93 5.34
CA MET A 914 7.55 23.29 4.85
C MET A 914 8.92 23.95 4.74
N ARG A 915 8.97 24.96 3.92
CA ARG A 915 10.15 25.79 3.72
C ARG A 915 9.72 27.21 3.46
N TYR A 916 10.31 28.18 4.15
CA TYR A 916 10.06 29.57 3.84
C TYR A 916 11.30 30.46 4.02
N GLU A 917 11.23 31.61 3.39
CA GLU A 917 12.16 32.73 3.53
C GLU A 917 11.37 34.05 3.59
N ILE A 918 11.74 34.91 4.53
CA ILE A 918 11.23 36.29 4.63
C ILE A 918 12.37 37.22 4.24
N LYS A 919 12.13 38.06 3.24
CA LYS A 919 13.06 39.11 2.81
C LYS A 919 12.57 40.47 3.19
N ALA A 920 13.47 41.31 3.71
CA ALA A 920 13.27 42.72 3.96
C ALA A 920 14.16 43.54 3.00
N ASP A 921 13.56 44.35 2.15
CA ASP A 921 14.26 45.07 1.08
C ASP A 921 15.21 44.18 0.24
N GLY A 922 14.75 42.96 -0.06
CA GLY A 922 15.51 41.98 -0.85
C GLY A 922 16.56 41.18 -0.08
N LYS A 923 16.82 41.50 1.19
CA LYS A 923 17.77 40.75 2.05
C LYS A 923 17.02 39.78 2.94
N THR A 924 17.57 38.60 3.13
CA THR A 924 17.02 37.58 4.00
C THR A 924 16.97 38.02 5.45
N ALA A 925 15.80 38.05 6.04
CA ALA A 925 15.54 38.42 7.43
C ALA A 925 15.23 37.19 8.30
N CYS A 926 14.61 36.14 7.72
CA CYS A 926 14.26 34.90 8.41
C CYS A 926 14.14 33.77 7.42
N THR A 927 14.57 32.57 7.82
CA THR A 927 14.41 31.32 7.06
C THR A 927 14.00 30.17 7.97
N THR A 928 13.31 29.19 7.43
CA THR A 928 13.14 27.90 8.10
C THR A 928 14.49 27.22 8.33
N GLY A 929 14.62 26.56 9.45
CA GLY A 929 15.83 25.85 9.87
C GLY A 929 15.68 25.31 11.29
N ASN A 930 16.80 25.08 11.97
CA ASN A 930 16.83 24.51 13.32
C ASN A 930 16.16 25.37 14.41
N ASP A 931 15.87 26.63 14.13
CA ASP A 931 15.19 27.55 15.05
C ASP A 931 13.66 27.57 14.87
N THR A 932 13.14 26.86 13.87
CA THR A 932 11.71 26.68 13.65
C THR A 932 11.19 25.62 14.61
N LEU A 933 10.38 25.96 15.59
CA LEU A 933 9.82 25.02 16.55
C LEU A 933 8.50 24.42 16.06
N PHE A 934 8.25 23.18 16.40
CA PHE A 934 7.02 22.46 16.07
C PHE A 934 6.26 21.98 17.31
N SER A 935 4.94 21.91 17.21
CA SER A 935 4.04 21.35 18.21
C SER A 935 2.89 20.61 17.52
N LYS A 936 2.36 19.57 18.14
CA LYS A 936 1.20 18.84 17.61
C LYS A 936 -0.11 19.60 17.80
N ASP A 937 -0.27 20.32 18.90
CA ASP A 937 -1.51 21.02 19.28
C ASP A 937 -1.44 22.56 19.10
N GLY A 938 -0.26 23.08 18.76
CA GLY A 938 0.00 24.52 18.61
C GLY A 938 0.03 25.30 19.95
N LYS A 939 0.00 24.61 21.10
CA LYS A 939 -0.08 25.23 22.43
C LYS A 939 1.05 24.79 23.36
N THR A 940 1.30 23.48 23.38
CA THR A 940 2.25 22.87 24.32
C THR A 940 3.34 22.11 23.56
N ASP A 941 4.32 21.59 24.28
CA ASP A 941 5.34 20.64 23.80
C ASP A 941 6.04 21.07 22.49
N TRP A 942 6.54 22.30 22.49
CA TRP A 942 7.31 22.84 21.37
C TRP A 942 8.68 22.18 21.26
N VAL A 943 8.94 21.50 20.16
CA VAL A 943 10.14 20.71 19.90
C VAL A 943 10.92 21.26 18.71
N LYS A 944 12.21 20.93 18.64
CA LYS A 944 13.04 21.25 17.47
C LYS A 944 12.56 20.48 16.24
N PRO A 945 12.75 21.04 15.04
CA PRO A 945 12.29 20.40 13.82
C PRO A 945 13.14 19.17 13.47
N HIS A 946 12.55 18.28 12.66
CA HIS A 946 13.31 17.43 11.80
C HIS A 946 13.75 18.30 10.59
N ASN A 947 15.03 18.66 10.56
CA ASN A 947 15.61 19.44 9.46
C ASN A 947 15.99 18.47 8.33
N ILE A 948 15.34 18.61 7.19
CA ILE A 948 15.51 17.79 5.98
C ILE A 948 16.60 18.38 5.07
N GLY A 949 16.98 19.66 5.29
CA GLY A 949 17.94 20.40 4.46
C GLY A 949 17.33 20.99 3.19
N LYS A 950 18.19 21.30 2.22
CA LYS A 950 17.79 21.95 0.96
C LYS A 950 17.07 21.01 -0.02
N GLU A 951 17.28 19.72 0.08
CA GLU A 951 16.91 18.71 -0.89
C GLU A 951 15.69 17.90 -0.46
N TYR A 952 14.53 18.57 -0.37
CA TYR A 952 13.28 17.87 -0.12
C TYR A 952 12.89 17.03 -1.32
N ALA A 953 12.69 15.72 -1.10
CA ALA A 953 12.20 14.77 -2.10
C ALA A 953 13.11 14.54 -3.34
N LYS A 954 14.41 14.59 -3.20
CA LYS A 954 15.35 14.19 -4.26
C LYS A 954 15.13 12.76 -4.76
N SER A 955 14.55 11.89 -3.93
CA SER A 955 14.19 10.51 -4.26
C SER A 955 12.86 10.35 -5.02
N TRP A 956 12.00 11.37 -5.05
CA TRP A 956 10.66 11.29 -5.63
C TRP A 956 10.50 12.08 -6.92
N TYR A 957 11.33 13.12 -7.13
CA TYR A 957 11.17 14.04 -8.25
C TYR A 957 12.52 14.62 -8.66
N SER A 958 12.86 14.55 -9.95
CA SER A 958 13.98 15.32 -10.51
C SER A 958 13.86 16.80 -10.11
N GLU A 959 14.97 17.47 -9.86
CA GLU A 959 15.11 18.86 -9.37
C GLU A 959 14.48 19.95 -10.27
N THR A 960 13.50 19.66 -11.08
CA THR A 960 13.01 20.54 -12.11
C THR A 960 11.82 21.37 -11.60
N GLU A 961 12.06 22.64 -11.54
CA GLU A 961 11.12 23.75 -11.69
C GLU A 961 9.99 23.86 -10.66
N VAL A 962 10.22 24.73 -9.69
CA VAL A 962 9.21 25.18 -8.74
C VAL A 962 8.42 26.33 -9.33
N LEU A 963 7.12 26.22 -9.26
CA LEU A 963 6.19 27.25 -9.70
C LEU A 963 6.17 28.41 -8.72
N ARG A 964 6.47 29.61 -9.16
CA ARG A 964 6.32 30.85 -8.36
C ARG A 964 4.97 31.49 -8.64
N ILE A 965 4.21 31.78 -7.59
CA ILE A 965 2.97 32.54 -7.65
C ILE A 965 3.15 33.82 -6.87
N ARG A 966 2.96 34.93 -7.54
CA ARG A 966 2.88 36.23 -6.93
C ARG A 966 1.40 36.58 -6.70
N LEU A 967 1.02 36.68 -5.44
CA LEU A 967 -0.30 37.20 -5.07
C LEU A 967 -0.21 38.70 -4.94
N PRO A 968 -1.23 39.46 -5.39
CA PRO A 968 -1.27 40.91 -5.35
C PRO A 968 -1.18 41.48 -3.92
#